data_49a75788cefde0c75a402a16816479e9
#
_entry.id   49a75788cefde0c75a402a16816479e9
#
_cell.length_a   1.000
_cell.length_b   1.000
_cell.length_c   1.000
_cell.angle_alpha   90.00
_cell.angle_beta   90.00
_cell.angle_gamma   90.00
#
_symmetry.space_group_name_H-M   'P 1'
#
loop_
_entity.id
_entity.type
_entity.pdbx_description
1 polymer ?
#
loop_
_entity_poly.entity_id
_entity_poly.type
_entity_poly.pdbx_seq_one_letter_code
_entity_poly.pdbx_strand_id
1 'polypeptide(L)'
;MSVSVNKTYSAADLKFLNLLSEKFPTIADATTEIINLEAILNLPKGTEHFLTDLHGEYEAFRHVLKNASGVIRQKVHEVFNNTLRESEMTELCTLIYYPAEKLQLIKQKETNLDDWYKVTLNQLTEVCRAVSVKYTRSKVRKMLPPDFSYVIQELLHESDSPGSPKQSYFNGILNSIISIGRADAFIIAMSNVIQCLTIDRLHIIGDIFDRGPGPHFIFDTLAQYKMYDIQWGNHDILWMGAAAGNMASIANVIRVSARYDNLDVLEDGYGINLLPLARFAMEVYENSPCKPYQPKVMQNSGVTERDVLLMAQMHKAISVIQFKIEGQMIKRHPEYKMEGRALLEKIDYEKGTIEIDGEHYPLKDADFPTVDPRDPYKLTPGEDQLIRTLQASFLNSDKLQKHIRLLFSKGSMYLIVNSNLMYHASIPMTDEGEFKTVIVDGKPYSGRGLLDKLDRLTREAYFGGNGAKSQQMALDYMWYLWCGPESPFFDKAKMATLERYLIEDKKTHHEEKGAYYKHLDDTKMCSMILSAFGLDPEKSHIISGHVPVKTCKGESPIKAGGKLLMIDGGFSKAYHSETGIAGYTLIYNSHGLQLVQHEPFESAVKAVEEGKDIISTKVIVEATTDRITVRDTTIGKELQVQIDDLKNLLAAYRSGQIKERK
;
A
#
# COMPACT_ATOMS: atom_id res chain seq x y z
N MET A 1 -34.15 -6.49 36.73
CA MET A 1 -35.32 -6.08 35.91
C MET A 1 -35.62 -7.22 34.95
N SER A 2 -36.73 -7.91 35.13
CA SER A 2 -37.21 -9.02 34.29
C SER A 2 -37.77 -8.45 32.99
N VAL A 3 -37.05 -8.56 31.90
CA VAL A 3 -37.58 -8.32 30.56
C VAL A 3 -38.16 -9.64 30.07
N SER A 4 -39.42 -9.90 30.47
CA SER A 4 -40.27 -10.87 29.79
C SER A 4 -40.87 -10.15 28.59
N VAL A 5 -40.16 -10.10 27.48
CA VAL A 5 -40.76 -9.76 26.19
C VAL A 5 -40.89 -11.08 25.45
N ASN A 6 -42.14 -11.51 25.25
CA ASN A 6 -42.50 -12.54 24.29
C ASN A 6 -42.17 -12.03 22.87
N LYS A 7 -40.90 -12.04 22.51
CA LYS A 7 -40.45 -11.67 21.17
C LYS A 7 -40.84 -12.79 20.22
N THR A 8 -41.73 -12.49 19.30
CA THR A 8 -42.13 -13.43 18.25
C THR A 8 -41.09 -13.32 17.13
N TYR A 9 -40.41 -14.44 16.81
CA TYR A 9 -39.44 -14.51 15.75
C TYR A 9 -40.10 -14.97 14.46
N SER A 10 -39.67 -14.41 13.33
CA SER A 10 -40.05 -14.92 12.00
C SER A 10 -39.41 -16.30 11.74
N ALA A 11 -39.88 -17.01 10.72
CA ALA A 11 -39.29 -18.29 10.32
C ALA A 11 -37.79 -18.12 9.88
N ALA A 12 -37.47 -16.97 9.29
CA ALA A 12 -36.10 -16.65 8.91
C ALA A 12 -35.21 -16.39 10.15
N ASP A 13 -35.70 -15.66 11.14
CA ASP A 13 -34.99 -15.44 12.40
C ASP A 13 -34.72 -16.74 13.14
N LEU A 14 -35.75 -17.62 13.25
CA LEU A 14 -35.59 -18.93 13.89
C LEU A 14 -34.58 -19.81 13.16
N LYS A 15 -34.55 -19.77 11.82
CA LYS A 15 -33.55 -20.49 11.04
C LYS A 15 -32.13 -19.97 11.35
N PHE A 16 -31.96 -18.67 11.37
CA PHE A 16 -30.68 -18.02 11.71
C PHE A 16 -30.25 -18.37 13.14
N LEU A 17 -31.12 -18.22 14.12
CA LEU A 17 -30.83 -18.51 15.52
C LEU A 17 -30.54 -20.01 15.75
N ASN A 18 -31.18 -20.91 14.99
CA ASN A 18 -30.84 -22.34 15.00
C ASN A 18 -29.41 -22.62 14.49
N LEU A 19 -28.98 -21.93 13.41
CA LEU A 19 -27.60 -22.02 12.94
C LEU A 19 -26.62 -21.45 13.96
N LEU A 20 -26.95 -20.32 14.58
CA LEU A 20 -26.13 -19.69 15.63
C LEU A 20 -26.01 -20.61 16.85
N SER A 21 -27.07 -21.37 17.19
CA SER A 21 -27.07 -22.33 18.28
C SER A 21 -26.09 -23.50 18.08
N GLU A 22 -25.62 -23.75 16.85
CA GLU A 22 -24.59 -24.79 16.59
C GLU A 22 -23.24 -24.37 17.16
N LYS A 23 -22.96 -23.09 17.12
CA LYS A 23 -21.71 -22.50 17.65
C LYS A 23 -21.79 -22.21 19.16
N PHE A 24 -22.98 -21.85 19.63
CA PHE A 24 -23.25 -21.50 21.04
C PHE A 24 -24.39 -22.35 21.58
N PRO A 25 -24.14 -23.65 21.85
CA PRO A 25 -25.20 -24.66 22.08
C PRO A 25 -25.98 -24.49 23.37
N THR A 26 -25.46 -23.73 24.35
CA THR A 26 -26.09 -23.53 25.67
C THR A 26 -26.24 -22.07 26.03
N ILE A 27 -27.13 -21.80 26.98
CA ILE A 27 -27.24 -20.46 27.64
C ILE A 27 -25.89 -20.01 28.21
N ALA A 28 -25.12 -20.95 28.79
CA ALA A 28 -23.80 -20.65 29.35
C ALA A 28 -22.83 -20.18 28.26
N ASP A 29 -22.76 -20.86 27.12
CA ASP A 29 -21.89 -20.50 25.99
C ASP A 29 -22.27 -19.13 25.44
N ALA A 30 -23.56 -18.88 25.18
CA ALA A 30 -24.03 -17.62 24.66
C ALA A 30 -23.76 -16.45 25.62
N THR A 31 -23.99 -16.63 26.93
CA THR A 31 -23.73 -15.60 27.94
C THR A 31 -22.24 -15.33 28.13
N THR A 32 -21.39 -16.37 28.11
CA THR A 32 -19.94 -16.22 28.20
C THR A 32 -19.40 -15.41 27.03
N GLU A 33 -19.88 -15.69 25.81
CA GLU A 33 -19.45 -14.92 24.64
C GLU A 33 -19.96 -13.48 24.65
N ILE A 34 -21.20 -13.22 25.08
CA ILE A 34 -21.70 -11.84 25.28
C ILE A 34 -20.77 -11.06 26.23
N ILE A 35 -20.40 -11.66 27.37
CA ILE A 35 -19.50 -11.03 28.34
C ILE A 35 -18.14 -10.75 27.72
N ASN A 36 -17.60 -11.70 26.97
CA ASN A 36 -16.32 -11.56 26.27
C ASN A 36 -16.35 -10.42 25.25
N LEU A 37 -17.37 -10.37 24.40
CA LEU A 37 -17.51 -9.34 23.37
C LEU A 37 -17.75 -7.94 23.98
N GLU A 38 -18.58 -7.83 25.02
CA GLU A 38 -18.80 -6.56 25.74
C GLU A 38 -17.50 -6.07 26.40
N ALA A 39 -16.66 -6.98 26.92
CA ALA A 39 -15.36 -6.62 27.47
C ALA A 39 -14.41 -6.11 26.37
N ILE A 40 -14.40 -6.75 25.19
CA ILE A 40 -13.59 -6.33 24.05
C ILE A 40 -13.97 -4.91 23.58
N LEU A 41 -15.26 -4.58 23.57
CA LEU A 41 -15.73 -3.24 23.17
C LEU A 41 -15.14 -2.11 24.02
N ASN A 42 -14.73 -2.39 25.26
CA ASN A 42 -14.15 -1.39 26.18
C ASN A 42 -12.61 -1.32 26.09
N LEU A 43 -11.96 -2.15 25.28
CA LEU A 43 -10.52 -2.02 25.05
C LEU A 43 -10.22 -0.75 24.23
N PRO A 44 -9.01 -0.17 24.42
CA PRO A 44 -8.56 0.90 23.54
C PRO A 44 -8.52 0.49 22.09
N LYS A 45 -8.84 1.42 21.17
CA LYS A 45 -8.67 1.22 19.74
C LYS A 45 -7.23 0.82 19.42
N GLY A 46 -7.04 -0.19 18.56
CA GLY A 46 -5.74 -0.58 18.02
C GLY A 46 -5.10 0.53 17.19
N THR A 47 -3.80 0.41 16.93
CA THR A 47 -3.04 1.39 16.15
C THR A 47 -3.08 1.02 14.68
N GLU A 48 -3.57 1.92 13.84
CA GLU A 48 -3.58 1.82 12.39
C GLU A 48 -2.50 2.71 11.79
N HIS A 49 -1.79 2.20 10.80
CA HIS A 49 -0.80 2.95 10.02
C HIS A 49 -1.25 3.05 8.58
N PHE A 50 -1.13 4.24 8.00
CA PHE A 50 -1.46 4.52 6.61
C PHE A 50 -0.20 4.98 5.90
N LEU A 51 0.13 4.30 4.82
CA LEU A 51 1.26 4.57 3.93
C LEU A 51 0.76 4.65 2.49
N THR A 52 1.45 5.39 1.65
CA THR A 52 1.14 5.50 0.23
C THR A 52 2.40 5.63 -0.60
N ASP A 53 2.29 5.40 -1.93
CA ASP A 53 3.34 5.68 -2.92
C ASP A 53 4.70 5.05 -2.57
N LEU A 54 4.69 3.77 -2.20
CA LEU A 54 5.88 3.02 -1.77
C LEU A 54 6.88 2.84 -2.90
N HIS A 55 6.40 2.77 -4.15
CA HIS A 55 7.20 2.76 -5.36
C HIS A 55 8.44 1.86 -5.31
N GLY A 56 8.30 0.63 -4.81
CA GLY A 56 9.39 -0.34 -4.76
C GLY A 56 10.53 0.00 -3.78
N GLU A 57 10.40 1.02 -2.94
CA GLU A 57 11.42 1.40 -1.95
C GLU A 57 11.37 0.49 -0.72
N TYR A 58 11.73 -0.79 -0.94
CA TYR A 58 11.60 -1.85 0.05
C TYR A 58 12.35 -1.58 1.35
N GLU A 59 13.60 -1.12 1.30
CA GLU A 59 14.41 -0.93 2.50
C GLU A 59 13.84 0.14 3.44
N ALA A 60 13.37 1.26 2.87
CA ALA A 60 12.71 2.31 3.63
C ALA A 60 11.37 1.80 4.21
N PHE A 61 10.56 1.12 3.41
CA PHE A 61 9.30 0.50 3.84
C PHE A 61 9.53 -0.50 4.99
N ARG A 62 10.51 -1.40 4.82
CA ARG A 62 10.88 -2.39 5.85
C ARG A 62 11.29 -1.70 7.16
N HIS A 63 12.08 -0.64 7.09
CA HIS A 63 12.49 0.12 8.27
C HIS A 63 11.29 0.76 8.98
N VAL A 64 10.40 1.41 8.23
CA VAL A 64 9.17 2.03 8.76
C VAL A 64 8.26 0.99 9.46
N LEU A 65 8.17 -0.23 8.92
CA LEU A 65 7.44 -1.31 9.60
C LEU A 65 8.15 -1.76 10.89
N LYS A 66 9.48 -1.90 10.86
CA LYS A 66 10.27 -2.39 11.99
C LYS A 66 10.28 -1.41 13.18
N ASN A 67 10.36 -0.11 12.92
CA ASN A 67 10.31 0.91 13.96
C ASN A 67 8.88 1.36 14.29
N ALA A 68 7.89 0.85 13.53
CA ALA A 68 6.47 1.25 13.60
C ALA A 68 6.31 2.77 13.53
N SER A 69 7.00 3.40 12.58
CA SER A 69 6.97 4.88 12.39
C SER A 69 7.30 5.66 13.66
N GLY A 70 8.23 5.12 14.49
CA GLY A 70 8.66 5.72 15.75
C GLY A 70 7.75 5.43 16.97
N VAL A 71 6.68 4.63 16.81
CA VAL A 71 5.80 4.27 17.95
C VAL A 71 6.56 3.38 18.96
N ILE A 72 7.41 2.46 18.50
CA ILE A 72 8.21 1.61 19.41
C ILE A 72 9.14 2.48 20.25
N ARG A 73 9.84 3.44 19.65
CA ARG A 73 10.68 4.40 20.38
C ARG A 73 9.90 5.16 21.43
N GLN A 74 8.71 5.65 21.06
CA GLN A 74 7.83 6.31 22.02
C GLN A 74 7.49 5.38 23.20
N LYS A 75 7.19 4.11 22.95
CA LYS A 75 6.88 3.13 23.99
C LYS A 75 8.09 2.83 24.90
N VAL A 76 9.28 2.70 24.33
CA VAL A 76 10.53 2.55 25.09
C VAL A 76 10.74 3.75 26.01
N HIS A 77 10.54 4.98 25.51
CA HIS A 77 10.61 6.18 26.34
C HIS A 77 9.54 6.22 27.43
N GLU A 78 8.28 5.86 27.13
CA GLU A 78 7.20 5.81 28.13
C GLU A 78 7.53 4.84 29.29
N VAL A 79 8.18 3.70 28.98
CA VAL A 79 8.52 2.67 29.97
C VAL A 79 9.77 3.05 30.76
N PHE A 80 10.80 3.62 30.12
CA PHE A 80 12.14 3.75 30.70
C PHE A 80 12.64 5.19 30.92
N ASN A 81 11.79 6.20 30.70
CA ASN A 81 12.17 7.63 30.75
C ASN A 81 13.02 8.03 31.98
N ASN A 82 12.77 7.41 33.12
CA ASN A 82 13.46 7.73 34.37
C ASN A 82 14.54 6.70 34.79
N THR A 83 14.78 5.67 33.98
CA THR A 83 15.64 4.52 34.36
C THR A 83 16.76 4.25 33.38
N LEU A 84 16.63 4.60 32.11
CA LEU A 84 17.65 4.42 31.08
C LEU A 84 18.09 5.77 30.52
N ARG A 85 19.37 5.84 30.09
CA ARG A 85 19.91 6.97 29.34
C ARG A 85 19.39 6.93 27.90
N GLU A 86 19.41 8.05 27.23
CA GLU A 86 18.96 8.14 25.82
C GLU A 86 19.75 7.19 24.89
N SER A 87 21.05 7.02 25.13
CA SER A 87 21.88 6.08 24.37
C SER A 87 21.47 4.62 24.57
N GLU A 88 21.10 4.24 25.79
CA GLU A 88 20.65 2.89 26.13
C GLU A 88 19.25 2.62 25.53
N MET A 89 18.36 3.61 25.57
CA MET A 89 17.04 3.52 24.91
C MET A 89 17.18 3.41 23.39
N THR A 90 18.11 4.16 22.78
CA THR A 90 18.41 4.07 21.36
C THR A 90 18.96 2.69 20.97
N GLU A 91 19.84 2.14 21.80
CA GLU A 91 20.38 0.78 21.58
C GLU A 91 19.31 -0.29 21.69
N LEU A 92 18.43 -0.20 22.69
CA LEU A 92 17.27 -1.11 22.84
C LEU A 92 16.31 -0.99 21.64
N CYS A 93 16.01 0.22 21.16
CA CYS A 93 15.20 0.43 19.98
C CYS A 93 15.84 -0.24 18.74
N THR A 94 17.14 -0.02 18.53
CA THR A 94 17.88 -0.63 17.41
C THR A 94 17.88 -2.16 17.48
N LEU A 95 18.01 -2.72 18.69
CA LEU A 95 17.89 -4.16 18.93
C LEU A 95 16.48 -4.67 18.58
N ILE A 96 15.43 -3.94 18.97
CA ILE A 96 14.05 -4.32 18.62
C ILE A 96 13.85 -4.27 17.11
N TYR A 97 14.40 -3.28 16.38
CA TYR A 97 14.22 -3.13 14.94
C TYR A 97 15.00 -4.18 14.14
N TYR A 98 16.26 -4.45 14.53
CA TYR A 98 17.20 -5.32 13.83
C TYR A 98 17.86 -6.33 14.77
N PRO A 99 17.08 -7.24 15.38
CA PRO A 99 17.59 -8.07 16.47
C PRO A 99 18.75 -8.98 16.07
N ALA A 100 18.69 -9.60 14.87
CA ALA A 100 19.73 -10.53 14.43
C ALA A 100 21.05 -9.81 14.15
N GLU A 101 20.97 -8.70 13.43
CA GLU A 101 22.12 -7.89 13.03
C GLU A 101 22.76 -7.22 14.26
N LYS A 102 21.95 -6.66 15.15
CA LYS A 102 22.45 -5.97 16.37
C LYS A 102 23.07 -6.95 17.35
N LEU A 103 22.51 -8.14 17.53
CA LEU A 103 23.09 -9.19 18.37
C LEU A 103 24.50 -9.59 17.94
N GLN A 104 24.76 -9.66 16.62
CA GLN A 104 26.11 -9.97 16.13
C GLN A 104 27.13 -8.90 16.57
N LEU A 105 26.77 -7.61 16.50
CA LEU A 105 27.64 -6.53 16.94
C LEU A 105 27.85 -6.51 18.46
N ILE A 106 26.80 -6.77 19.23
CA ILE A 106 26.87 -6.79 20.69
C ILE A 106 27.79 -7.90 21.17
N LYS A 107 27.70 -9.11 20.60
CA LYS A 107 28.55 -10.23 20.91
C LYS A 107 30.05 -10.00 20.67
N GLN A 108 30.39 -9.09 19.78
CA GLN A 108 31.80 -8.71 19.52
C GLN A 108 32.34 -7.72 20.55
N LYS A 109 31.46 -6.97 21.24
CA LYS A 109 31.83 -5.86 22.13
C LYS A 109 31.62 -6.20 23.61
N GLU A 110 30.60 -7.00 23.90
CA GLU A 110 30.20 -7.29 25.28
C GLU A 110 31.06 -8.38 25.91
N THR A 111 31.57 -8.10 27.10
CA THR A 111 32.46 -9.01 27.85
C THR A 111 31.69 -9.95 28.77
N ASN A 112 30.51 -9.53 29.25
CA ASN A 112 29.65 -10.33 30.14
C ASN A 112 28.26 -10.50 29.52
N LEU A 113 28.17 -11.42 28.57
CA LEU A 113 26.94 -11.71 27.83
C LEU A 113 25.79 -12.19 28.71
N ASP A 114 26.07 -12.97 29.79
CA ASP A 114 25.00 -13.50 30.63
C ASP A 114 24.25 -12.39 31.38
N ASP A 115 24.98 -11.43 31.93
CA ASP A 115 24.36 -10.29 32.61
C ASP A 115 23.65 -9.36 31.59
N TRP A 116 24.27 -9.14 30.45
CA TRP A 116 23.64 -8.39 29.36
C TRP A 116 22.32 -9.03 28.90
N TYR A 117 22.29 -10.37 28.73
CA TYR A 117 21.07 -11.08 28.38
C TYR A 117 19.98 -10.90 29.44
N LYS A 118 20.30 -11.01 30.72
CA LYS A 118 19.31 -10.82 31.80
C LYS A 118 18.66 -9.44 31.74
N VAL A 119 19.48 -8.39 31.66
CA VAL A 119 18.99 -7.01 31.56
C VAL A 119 18.13 -6.80 30.32
N THR A 120 18.61 -7.24 29.17
CA THR A 120 17.93 -7.07 27.91
C THR A 120 16.59 -7.83 27.83
N LEU A 121 16.55 -9.07 28.33
CA LEU A 121 15.31 -9.86 28.36
C LEU A 121 14.26 -9.23 29.27
N ASN A 122 14.67 -8.65 30.41
CA ASN A 122 13.76 -7.87 31.25
C ASN A 122 13.21 -6.64 30.52
N GLN A 123 14.10 -5.86 29.91
CA GLN A 123 13.68 -4.66 29.14
C GLN A 123 12.72 -4.99 28.02
N LEU A 124 13.00 -6.03 27.22
CA LEU A 124 12.12 -6.48 26.16
C LEU A 124 10.75 -6.96 26.68
N THR A 125 10.73 -7.62 27.87
CA THR A 125 9.49 -8.04 28.50
C THR A 125 8.63 -6.84 28.90
N GLU A 126 9.21 -5.79 29.47
CA GLU A 126 8.49 -4.56 29.84
C GLU A 126 7.92 -3.84 28.59
N VAL A 127 8.73 -3.69 27.51
CA VAL A 127 8.24 -3.11 26.27
C VAL A 127 7.10 -3.95 25.68
N CYS A 128 7.25 -5.28 25.67
CA CYS A 128 6.23 -6.19 25.16
C CYS A 128 4.93 -6.10 25.97
N ARG A 129 4.98 -5.98 27.30
CA ARG A 129 3.82 -5.70 28.15
C ARG A 129 3.15 -4.40 27.74
N ALA A 130 3.93 -3.31 27.59
CA ALA A 130 3.40 -1.98 27.25
C ALA A 130 2.66 -1.97 25.92
N VAL A 131 3.15 -2.68 24.89
CA VAL A 131 2.47 -2.75 23.57
C VAL A 131 1.29 -3.71 23.57
N SER A 132 1.23 -4.67 24.50
CA SER A 132 0.19 -5.69 24.58
C SER A 132 -1.09 -5.25 25.33
N VAL A 133 -1.02 -4.21 26.14
CA VAL A 133 -2.13 -3.74 27.01
C VAL A 133 -3.44 -3.47 26.26
N LYS A 134 -3.35 -3.05 25.00
CA LYS A 134 -4.52 -2.74 24.15
C LYS A 134 -5.24 -3.98 23.60
N TYR A 135 -4.78 -5.19 23.90
CA TYR A 135 -5.30 -6.45 23.35
C TYR A 135 -5.81 -7.40 24.42
N THR A 136 -6.71 -8.30 24.01
CA THR A 136 -7.04 -9.47 24.84
C THR A 136 -5.89 -10.45 24.90
N ARG A 137 -5.78 -11.20 25.99
CA ARG A 137 -4.79 -12.28 26.14
C ARG A 137 -4.85 -13.29 24.97
N SER A 138 -6.06 -13.62 24.51
CA SER A 138 -6.28 -14.51 23.36
C SER A 138 -5.69 -13.95 22.07
N LYS A 139 -5.83 -12.64 21.80
CA LYS A 139 -5.24 -12.00 20.62
C LYS A 139 -3.72 -11.99 20.71
N VAL A 140 -3.15 -11.63 21.86
CA VAL A 140 -1.69 -11.68 22.09
C VAL A 140 -1.17 -13.09 21.83
N ARG A 141 -1.77 -14.13 22.45
CA ARG A 141 -1.34 -15.52 22.28
C ARG A 141 -1.29 -15.96 20.80
N LYS A 142 -2.24 -15.54 19.97
CA LYS A 142 -2.25 -15.85 18.53
C LYS A 142 -1.12 -15.18 17.74
N MET A 143 -0.47 -14.18 18.32
CA MET A 143 0.66 -13.45 17.71
C MET A 143 2.02 -13.99 18.18
N LEU A 144 2.03 -14.83 19.24
CA LEU A 144 3.27 -15.38 19.76
C LEU A 144 3.83 -16.49 18.86
N PRO A 145 5.18 -16.57 18.72
CA PRO A 145 5.82 -17.65 17.97
C PRO A 145 5.61 -19.00 18.70
N PRO A 146 5.32 -20.07 17.95
CA PRO A 146 5.01 -21.39 18.55
C PRO A 146 6.07 -21.86 19.55
N ASP A 147 7.37 -21.71 19.23
CA ASP A 147 8.50 -22.21 20.04
C ASP A 147 8.58 -21.57 21.42
N PHE A 148 8.13 -20.33 21.57
CA PHE A 148 8.25 -19.55 22.82
C PHE A 148 6.90 -19.07 23.36
N SER A 149 5.79 -19.52 22.78
CA SER A 149 4.46 -18.99 23.12
C SER A 149 4.13 -19.11 24.60
N TYR A 150 4.39 -20.28 25.21
CA TYR A 150 4.14 -20.50 26.63
C TYR A 150 5.02 -19.56 27.49
N VAL A 151 6.33 -19.55 27.23
CA VAL A 151 7.30 -18.79 28.03
C VAL A 151 7.03 -17.28 27.97
N ILE A 152 6.77 -16.76 26.76
CA ILE A 152 6.44 -15.34 26.59
C ILE A 152 5.13 -15.00 27.32
N GLN A 153 4.13 -15.88 27.24
CA GLN A 153 2.85 -15.69 27.92
C GLN A 153 3.04 -15.62 29.45
N GLU A 154 3.85 -16.50 30.03
CA GLU A 154 4.17 -16.45 31.46
C GLU A 154 4.85 -15.13 31.84
N LEU A 155 5.89 -14.72 31.11
CA LEU A 155 6.63 -13.47 31.38
C LEU A 155 5.72 -12.22 31.23
N LEU A 156 4.74 -12.23 30.35
CA LEU A 156 3.82 -11.10 30.17
C LEU A 156 2.78 -10.98 31.30
N HIS A 157 2.43 -12.08 31.96
CA HIS A 157 1.35 -12.10 32.96
C HIS A 157 1.86 -12.02 34.41
N GLU A 158 3.11 -12.32 34.65
CA GLU A 158 3.68 -12.20 35.97
C GLU A 158 4.18 -10.77 36.22
N SER A 159 3.88 -10.21 37.39
CA SER A 159 4.36 -8.88 37.75
C SER A 159 5.77 -9.01 38.35
N ASP A 160 6.68 -8.19 37.88
CA ASP A 160 8.06 -8.06 38.38
C ASP A 160 8.13 -7.10 39.58
N SER A 161 7.13 -7.14 40.46
CA SER A 161 7.12 -6.30 41.65
C SER A 161 8.21 -6.78 42.60
N PRO A 162 9.16 -5.91 43.01
CA PRO A 162 10.21 -6.28 43.98
C PRO A 162 9.62 -6.90 45.21
N GLY A 163 10.09 -8.11 45.58
CA GLY A 163 9.59 -8.85 46.74
C GLY A 163 8.39 -9.75 46.47
N SER A 164 7.91 -9.87 45.25
CA SER A 164 6.86 -10.82 44.85
C SER A 164 7.39 -12.27 44.99
N PRO A 165 6.60 -13.24 45.55
CA PRO A 165 6.96 -14.65 45.57
C PRO A 165 7.25 -15.24 44.18
N LYS A 166 6.76 -14.60 43.13
CA LYS A 166 6.94 -15.01 41.74
C LYS A 166 8.18 -14.45 41.08
N GLN A 167 8.88 -13.49 41.67
CA GLN A 167 10.14 -12.97 41.15
C GLN A 167 11.20 -14.05 40.94
N SER A 168 11.30 -15.01 41.89
CA SER A 168 12.19 -16.16 41.76
C SER A 168 11.82 -17.06 40.58
N TYR A 169 10.52 -17.24 40.31
CA TYR A 169 10.00 -17.98 39.15
C TYR A 169 10.35 -17.27 37.84
N PHE A 170 10.09 -15.97 37.75
CA PHE A 170 10.44 -15.14 36.62
C PHE A 170 11.96 -15.19 36.31
N ASN A 171 12.79 -14.96 37.33
CA ASN A 171 14.24 -15.04 37.17
C ASN A 171 14.71 -16.46 36.81
N GLY A 172 14.03 -17.48 37.30
CA GLY A 172 14.27 -18.88 36.94
C GLY A 172 14.07 -19.14 35.46
N ILE A 173 13.00 -18.59 34.88
CA ILE A 173 12.74 -18.69 33.44
C ILE A 173 13.87 -18.02 32.64
N LEU A 174 14.22 -16.78 32.95
CA LEU A 174 15.28 -16.04 32.23
C LEU A 174 16.63 -16.76 32.33
N ASN A 175 17.02 -17.21 33.53
CA ASN A 175 18.27 -17.96 33.75
C ASN A 175 18.27 -19.26 32.93
N SER A 176 17.13 -19.96 32.84
CA SER A 176 17.02 -21.18 32.05
C SER A 176 17.21 -20.90 30.54
N ILE A 177 16.60 -19.84 30.01
CA ILE A 177 16.76 -19.43 28.61
C ILE A 177 18.23 -19.18 28.28
N ILE A 178 18.94 -18.50 29.18
CA ILE A 178 20.38 -18.17 29.03
C ILE A 178 21.21 -19.44 29.10
N SER A 179 21.04 -20.23 30.15
CA SER A 179 21.88 -21.41 30.42
C SER A 179 21.76 -22.51 29.36
N ILE A 180 20.60 -22.63 28.68
CA ILE A 180 20.42 -23.58 27.58
C ILE A 180 20.82 -22.99 26.22
N GLY A 181 21.38 -21.76 26.16
CA GLY A 181 21.85 -21.11 24.92
C GLY A 181 20.76 -20.65 23.98
N ARG A 182 19.55 -20.34 24.47
CA ARG A 182 18.42 -19.89 23.65
C ARG A 182 18.15 -18.38 23.69
N ALA A 183 19.00 -17.60 24.34
CA ALA A 183 18.81 -16.17 24.57
C ALA A 183 18.68 -15.38 23.28
N ASP A 184 19.55 -15.63 22.28
CA ASP A 184 19.47 -14.95 20.96
C ASP A 184 18.13 -15.19 20.26
N ALA A 185 17.74 -16.45 20.15
CA ALA A 185 16.49 -16.83 19.50
C ALA A 185 15.28 -16.22 20.22
N PHE A 186 15.37 -16.12 21.55
CA PHE A 186 14.31 -15.54 22.37
C PHE A 186 14.24 -14.02 22.21
N ILE A 187 15.37 -13.30 22.16
CA ILE A 187 15.43 -11.86 21.86
C ILE A 187 14.83 -11.55 20.49
N ILE A 188 15.20 -12.33 19.46
CA ILE A 188 14.64 -12.17 18.12
C ILE A 188 13.12 -12.38 18.15
N ALA A 189 12.65 -13.42 18.83
CA ALA A 189 11.25 -13.72 18.98
C ALA A 189 10.48 -12.58 19.68
N MET A 190 10.99 -12.09 20.80
CA MET A 190 10.38 -10.98 21.55
C MET A 190 10.36 -9.68 20.75
N SER A 191 11.44 -9.35 20.04
CA SER A 191 11.51 -8.17 19.17
C SER A 191 10.46 -8.23 18.06
N ASN A 192 10.32 -9.38 17.40
CA ASN A 192 9.28 -9.59 16.37
C ASN A 192 7.87 -9.47 16.96
N VAL A 193 7.62 -9.99 18.16
CA VAL A 193 6.32 -9.85 18.86
C VAL A 193 6.03 -8.38 19.15
N ILE A 194 7.00 -7.61 19.62
CA ILE A 194 6.85 -6.17 19.88
C ILE A 194 6.47 -5.44 18.58
N GLN A 195 7.18 -5.70 17.48
CA GLN A 195 6.88 -5.11 16.17
C GLN A 195 5.45 -5.47 15.74
N CYS A 196 5.07 -6.74 15.80
CA CYS A 196 3.73 -7.21 15.40
C CYS A 196 2.58 -6.67 16.25
N LEU A 197 2.80 -6.45 17.54
CA LEU A 197 1.79 -5.91 18.46
C LEU A 197 1.68 -4.39 18.41
N THR A 198 2.67 -3.69 17.86
CA THR A 198 2.66 -2.23 17.78
C THR A 198 1.69 -1.75 16.72
N ILE A 199 1.70 -2.34 15.51
CA ILE A 199 0.80 -2.02 14.41
C ILE A 199 -0.32 -3.06 14.37
N ASP A 200 -1.56 -2.64 14.62
CA ASP A 200 -2.73 -3.51 14.57
C ASP A 200 -3.23 -3.75 13.15
N ARG A 201 -3.24 -2.71 12.32
CA ARG A 201 -3.63 -2.76 10.92
C ARG A 201 -2.79 -1.80 10.08
N LEU A 202 -2.45 -2.24 8.88
CA LEU A 202 -1.70 -1.46 7.91
C LEU A 202 -2.59 -1.17 6.70
N HIS A 203 -2.69 0.10 6.32
CA HIS A 203 -3.38 0.56 5.11
C HIS A 203 -2.33 1.06 4.11
N ILE A 204 -2.31 0.49 2.90
CA ILE A 204 -1.45 0.92 1.80
C ILE A 204 -2.33 1.60 0.75
N ILE A 205 -2.15 2.90 0.57
CA ILE A 205 -2.99 3.71 -0.31
C ILE A 205 -2.34 3.85 -1.70
N GLY A 206 -2.03 2.68 -2.28
CA GLY A 206 -1.60 2.52 -3.66
C GLY A 206 -0.14 2.82 -3.97
N ASP A 207 0.19 2.59 -5.22
CA ASP A 207 1.49 2.78 -5.86
C ASP A 207 2.62 2.02 -5.17
N ILE A 208 2.47 0.69 -5.12
CA ILE A 208 3.52 -0.22 -4.64
C ILE A 208 4.56 -0.44 -5.74
N PHE A 209 4.13 -0.50 -7.00
CA PHE A 209 4.98 -0.77 -8.15
C PHE A 209 5.70 0.49 -8.68
N ASP A 210 6.68 0.23 -9.54
CA ASP A 210 7.48 1.16 -10.32
C ASP A 210 8.43 2.07 -9.52
N ARG A 211 9.42 2.64 -10.22
CA ARG A 211 10.45 3.57 -9.78
C ARG A 211 11.56 3.00 -8.91
N GLY A 212 11.27 2.23 -7.88
CA GLY A 212 12.26 1.57 -7.03
C GLY A 212 12.40 0.07 -7.35
N PRO A 213 13.48 -0.58 -6.86
CA PRO A 213 13.87 -1.92 -7.29
C PRO A 213 13.17 -3.06 -6.53
N GLY A 214 12.39 -2.78 -5.49
CA GLY A 214 11.94 -3.80 -4.54
C GLY A 214 10.44 -4.06 -4.43
N PRO A 215 9.55 -3.84 -5.44
CA PRO A 215 8.12 -4.08 -5.27
C PRO A 215 7.80 -5.54 -4.94
N HIS A 216 8.52 -6.49 -5.52
CA HIS A 216 8.34 -7.91 -5.25
C HIS A 216 8.68 -8.28 -3.79
N PHE A 217 9.67 -7.64 -3.16
CA PHE A 217 9.98 -7.83 -1.74
C PHE A 217 8.91 -7.20 -0.83
N ILE A 218 8.32 -6.08 -1.24
CA ILE A 218 7.19 -5.47 -0.53
C ILE A 218 6.02 -6.45 -0.51
N PHE A 219 5.63 -7.03 -1.66
CA PHE A 219 4.55 -8.00 -1.72
C PHE A 219 4.86 -9.28 -0.96
N ASP A 220 6.09 -9.79 -1.01
CA ASP A 220 6.52 -10.96 -0.23
C ASP A 220 6.39 -10.69 1.29
N THR A 221 6.70 -9.47 1.73
CA THR A 221 6.53 -9.04 3.13
C THR A 221 5.05 -8.93 3.50
N LEU A 222 4.24 -8.28 2.66
CA LEU A 222 2.80 -8.13 2.87
C LEU A 222 2.08 -9.49 2.89
N ALA A 223 2.51 -10.46 2.09
CA ALA A 223 1.94 -11.80 2.08
C ALA A 223 2.07 -12.52 3.44
N GLN A 224 3.05 -12.13 4.26
CA GLN A 224 3.27 -12.63 5.61
C GLN A 224 2.62 -11.76 6.69
N TYR A 225 2.17 -10.56 6.33
CA TYR A 225 1.54 -9.62 7.26
C TYR A 225 0.09 -10.02 7.55
N LYS A 226 -0.35 -9.94 8.81
CA LYS A 226 -1.66 -10.51 9.20
C LYS A 226 -2.85 -9.63 8.83
N MET A 227 -2.75 -8.32 9.10
CA MET A 227 -3.86 -7.38 8.97
C MET A 227 -3.46 -6.17 8.13
N TYR A 228 -3.80 -6.20 6.85
CA TYR A 228 -3.58 -5.06 5.94
C TYR A 228 -4.62 -5.05 4.83
N ASP A 229 -4.72 -3.92 4.19
CA ASP A 229 -5.48 -3.70 2.95
C ASP A 229 -4.73 -2.73 2.03
N ILE A 230 -5.14 -2.70 0.77
CA ILE A 230 -4.51 -1.91 -0.28
C ILE A 230 -5.61 -1.17 -1.04
N GLN A 231 -5.48 0.13 -1.26
CA GLN A 231 -6.23 0.84 -2.27
C GLN A 231 -5.36 0.92 -3.52
N TRP A 232 -5.87 0.49 -4.67
CA TRP A 232 -5.04 0.43 -5.88
C TRP A 232 -4.60 1.83 -6.31
N GLY A 233 -3.33 1.97 -6.68
CA GLY A 233 -2.78 3.16 -7.32
C GLY A 233 -2.73 3.01 -8.85
N ASN A 234 -2.38 4.09 -9.55
CA ASN A 234 -2.29 4.07 -11.01
C ASN A 234 -1.16 3.13 -11.50
N HIS A 235 -0.03 3.07 -10.81
CA HIS A 235 1.04 2.12 -11.14
C HIS A 235 0.61 0.68 -10.86
N ASP A 236 -0.15 0.43 -9.79
CA ASP A 236 -0.69 -0.89 -9.50
C ASP A 236 -1.67 -1.35 -10.59
N ILE A 237 -2.60 -0.47 -11.02
CA ILE A 237 -3.53 -0.75 -12.13
C ILE A 237 -2.79 -1.05 -13.44
N LEU A 238 -1.69 -0.33 -13.72
CA LEU A 238 -0.85 -0.59 -14.89
C LEU A 238 -0.28 -2.02 -14.86
N TRP A 239 0.30 -2.44 -13.73
CA TRP A 239 0.84 -3.79 -13.55
C TRP A 239 -0.24 -4.87 -13.53
N MET A 240 -1.42 -4.59 -12.94
CA MET A 240 -2.58 -5.47 -12.98
C MET A 240 -3.06 -5.68 -14.42
N GLY A 241 -3.09 -4.62 -15.23
CA GLY A 241 -3.40 -4.69 -16.66
C GLY A 241 -2.39 -5.50 -17.46
N ALA A 242 -1.10 -5.32 -17.18
CA ALA A 242 -0.03 -6.09 -17.79
C ALA A 242 -0.14 -7.60 -17.44
N ALA A 243 -0.38 -7.92 -16.18
CA ALA A 243 -0.58 -9.30 -15.72
C ALA A 243 -1.86 -9.94 -16.26
N ALA A 244 -2.86 -9.15 -16.60
CA ALA A 244 -4.08 -9.60 -17.29
C ALA A 244 -3.89 -9.77 -18.81
N GLY A 245 -2.70 -9.40 -19.35
CA GLY A 245 -2.34 -9.56 -20.74
C GLY A 245 -2.67 -8.37 -21.66
N ASN A 246 -2.96 -7.19 -21.12
CA ASN A 246 -3.09 -5.97 -21.91
C ASN A 246 -1.73 -5.54 -22.48
N MET A 247 -1.58 -5.60 -23.81
CA MET A 247 -0.29 -5.33 -24.47
C MET A 247 0.18 -3.88 -24.30
N ALA A 248 -0.72 -2.90 -24.27
CA ALA A 248 -0.35 -1.51 -24.02
C ALA A 248 0.17 -1.32 -22.58
N SER A 249 -0.45 -1.96 -21.60
CA SER A 249 0.03 -1.97 -20.21
C SER A 249 1.40 -2.65 -20.09
N ILE A 250 1.62 -3.79 -20.77
CA ILE A 250 2.93 -4.48 -20.80
C ILE A 250 4.01 -3.57 -21.36
N ALA A 251 3.75 -2.92 -22.49
CA ALA A 251 4.70 -1.99 -23.11
C ALA A 251 5.01 -0.79 -22.17
N ASN A 252 3.98 -0.25 -21.49
CA ASN A 252 4.16 0.82 -20.50
C ASN A 252 5.00 0.37 -19.30
N VAL A 253 4.72 -0.81 -18.71
CA VAL A 253 5.50 -1.37 -17.60
C VAL A 253 6.97 -1.48 -17.98
N ILE A 254 7.28 -2.10 -19.11
CA ILE A 254 8.68 -2.28 -19.56
C ILE A 254 9.34 -0.92 -19.83
N ARG A 255 8.62 0.02 -20.48
CA ARG A 255 9.12 1.37 -20.73
C ARG A 255 9.44 2.13 -19.43
N VAL A 256 8.56 2.05 -18.43
CA VAL A 256 8.77 2.70 -17.13
C VAL A 256 9.97 2.06 -16.42
N SER A 257 10.05 0.74 -16.41
CA SER A 257 11.19 0.01 -15.82
C SER A 257 12.51 0.38 -16.49
N ALA A 258 12.55 0.42 -17.82
CA ALA A 258 13.75 0.84 -18.58
C ALA A 258 14.15 2.30 -18.25
N ARG A 259 13.18 3.20 -18.11
CA ARG A 259 13.46 4.61 -17.79
C ARG A 259 14.11 4.80 -16.42
N TYR A 260 13.72 3.99 -15.43
CA TYR A 260 14.21 4.10 -14.05
C TYR A 260 15.33 3.10 -13.72
N ASP A 261 15.90 2.42 -14.72
CA ASP A 261 16.97 1.44 -14.54
C ASP A 261 16.56 0.28 -13.62
N ASN A 262 15.35 -0.23 -13.80
CA ASN A 262 14.74 -1.28 -12.97
C ASN A 262 14.27 -2.49 -13.77
N LEU A 263 14.96 -2.83 -14.88
CA LEU A 263 14.62 -4.02 -15.66
C LEU A 263 14.82 -5.33 -14.86
N ASP A 264 15.73 -5.33 -13.88
CA ASP A 264 15.96 -6.44 -12.94
C ASP A 264 14.70 -6.82 -12.16
N VAL A 265 13.79 -5.85 -11.90
CA VAL A 265 12.49 -6.15 -11.29
C VAL A 265 11.67 -7.11 -12.16
N LEU A 266 11.74 -6.93 -13.49
CA LEU A 266 11.05 -7.80 -14.43
C LEU A 266 11.75 -9.16 -14.54
N GLU A 267 13.06 -9.18 -14.73
CA GLU A 267 13.83 -10.40 -14.96
C GLU A 267 14.06 -11.19 -13.67
N ASP A 268 14.75 -10.64 -12.69
CA ASP A 268 15.08 -11.32 -11.43
C ASP A 268 13.91 -11.36 -10.47
N GLY A 269 13.15 -10.26 -10.40
CA GLY A 269 12.00 -10.13 -9.50
C GLY A 269 10.83 -11.04 -9.89
N TYR A 270 10.47 -11.05 -11.18
CA TYR A 270 9.28 -11.73 -11.68
C TYR A 270 9.53 -12.81 -12.74
N GLY A 271 10.77 -13.03 -13.16
CA GLY A 271 11.11 -14.05 -14.14
C GLY A 271 10.60 -13.76 -15.55
N ILE A 272 10.41 -12.48 -15.90
CA ILE A 272 9.94 -12.03 -17.22
C ILE A 272 11.16 -11.93 -18.14
N ASN A 273 11.19 -12.76 -19.17
CA ASN A 273 12.32 -12.81 -20.09
C ASN A 273 12.33 -11.61 -21.06
N LEU A 274 13.29 -10.71 -20.91
CA LEU A 274 13.50 -9.55 -21.76
C LEU A 274 14.52 -9.77 -22.90
N LEU A 275 15.16 -10.93 -22.98
CA LEU A 275 16.12 -11.25 -24.05
C LEU A 275 15.53 -11.06 -25.47
N PRO A 276 14.28 -11.41 -25.76
CA PRO A 276 13.68 -11.12 -27.07
C PRO A 276 13.63 -9.62 -27.39
N LEU A 277 13.38 -8.76 -26.40
CA LEU A 277 13.39 -7.30 -26.57
C LEU A 277 14.82 -6.79 -26.79
N ALA A 278 15.79 -7.26 -26.02
CA ALA A 278 17.19 -6.87 -26.16
C ALA A 278 17.71 -7.23 -27.56
N ARG A 279 17.41 -8.45 -28.03
CA ARG A 279 17.79 -8.90 -29.38
C ARG A 279 17.15 -8.04 -30.47
N PHE A 280 15.86 -7.82 -30.40
CA PHE A 280 15.12 -6.97 -31.35
C PHE A 280 15.70 -5.54 -31.37
N ALA A 281 15.98 -4.98 -30.19
CA ALA A 281 16.53 -3.64 -30.06
C ALA A 281 17.94 -3.54 -30.70
N MET A 282 18.81 -4.50 -30.47
CA MET A 282 20.14 -4.54 -31.10
C MET A 282 20.07 -4.70 -32.63
N GLU A 283 19.14 -5.51 -33.15
CA GLU A 283 19.00 -5.74 -34.59
C GLU A 283 18.39 -4.52 -35.31
N VAL A 284 17.41 -3.87 -34.73
CA VAL A 284 16.61 -2.82 -35.40
C VAL A 284 17.12 -1.41 -35.11
N TYR A 285 17.63 -1.17 -33.90
CA TYR A 285 18.05 0.15 -33.42
C TYR A 285 19.56 0.27 -33.24
N GLU A 286 20.37 -0.61 -33.88
CA GLU A 286 21.84 -0.62 -33.77
C GLU A 286 22.46 0.76 -34.05
N ASN A 287 22.00 1.43 -35.11
CA ASN A 287 22.51 2.72 -35.56
C ASN A 287 21.67 3.91 -35.13
N SER A 288 20.67 3.67 -34.29
CA SER A 288 19.76 4.72 -33.81
C SER A 288 20.38 5.53 -32.66
N PRO A 289 20.26 6.86 -32.62
CA PRO A 289 20.90 7.70 -31.60
C PRO A 289 20.41 7.44 -30.19
N CYS A 290 19.17 7.05 -29.99
CA CYS A 290 18.52 6.68 -28.72
C CYS A 290 18.75 7.62 -27.52
N LYS A 291 19.34 8.82 -27.69
CA LYS A 291 19.66 9.76 -26.61
C LYS A 291 18.49 10.12 -25.72
N PRO A 292 17.27 10.42 -26.26
CA PRO A 292 16.12 10.78 -25.41
C PRO A 292 15.63 9.63 -24.53
N TYR A 293 16.04 8.41 -24.82
CA TYR A 293 15.61 7.18 -24.15
C TYR A 293 16.65 6.63 -23.16
N GLN A 294 17.72 7.38 -22.89
CA GLN A 294 18.69 6.97 -21.87
C GLN A 294 18.02 6.80 -20.50
N PRO A 295 18.36 5.73 -19.76
CA PRO A 295 17.83 5.51 -18.43
C PRO A 295 18.32 6.57 -17.44
N LYS A 296 17.57 6.80 -16.37
CA LYS A 296 18.01 7.61 -15.22
C LYS A 296 18.89 6.76 -14.32
N VAL A 297 20.14 6.58 -14.69
CA VAL A 297 21.11 5.77 -13.93
C VAL A 297 21.53 6.52 -12.68
N MET A 298 21.56 5.85 -11.53
CA MET A 298 22.14 6.41 -10.31
C MET A 298 23.66 6.51 -10.47
N GLN A 299 24.24 7.61 -10.02
CA GLN A 299 25.71 7.75 -9.93
C GLN A 299 26.25 6.62 -9.05
N ASN A 300 27.22 5.84 -9.55
CA ASN A 300 27.87 4.67 -8.94
C ASN A 300 27.15 3.32 -9.06
N SER A 301 26.29 3.11 -10.07
CA SER A 301 25.62 1.82 -10.30
C SER A 301 26.52 0.71 -10.88
N GLY A 302 27.76 1.00 -11.28
CA GLY A 302 28.65 0.03 -11.94
C GLY A 302 28.24 -0.29 -13.39
N VAL A 303 27.25 0.39 -13.94
CA VAL A 303 26.71 0.21 -15.30
C VAL A 303 27.70 0.76 -16.34
N THR A 304 28.02 -0.01 -17.38
CA THR A 304 28.92 0.43 -18.45
C THR A 304 28.17 1.27 -19.50
N GLU A 305 28.92 2.05 -20.30
CA GLU A 305 28.33 2.82 -21.42
C GLU A 305 27.60 1.91 -22.43
N ARG A 306 28.08 0.66 -22.60
CA ARG A 306 27.45 -0.32 -23.48
C ARG A 306 26.10 -0.79 -22.92
N ASP A 307 25.99 -0.98 -21.60
CA ASP A 307 24.74 -1.34 -20.96
C ASP A 307 23.73 -0.20 -21.05
N VAL A 308 24.17 1.05 -20.82
CA VAL A 308 23.33 2.24 -21.01
C VAL A 308 22.80 2.36 -22.44
N LEU A 309 23.66 2.07 -23.45
CA LEU A 309 23.24 2.09 -24.85
C LEU A 309 22.19 1.01 -25.15
N LEU A 310 22.43 -0.23 -24.69
CA LEU A 310 21.47 -1.32 -24.88
C LEU A 310 20.13 -1.01 -24.20
N MET A 311 20.15 -0.52 -22.97
CA MET A 311 18.93 -0.09 -22.28
C MET A 311 18.20 1.02 -23.03
N ALA A 312 18.92 2.00 -23.59
CA ALA A 312 18.32 3.06 -24.39
C ALA A 312 17.69 2.54 -25.68
N GLN A 313 18.31 1.56 -26.33
CA GLN A 313 17.77 0.88 -27.52
C GLN A 313 16.49 0.08 -27.16
N MET A 314 16.53 -0.70 -26.10
CA MET A 314 15.36 -1.44 -25.59
C MET A 314 14.21 -0.49 -25.21
N HIS A 315 14.54 0.59 -24.54
CA HIS A 315 13.58 1.63 -24.13
C HIS A 315 12.93 2.30 -25.36
N LYS A 316 13.71 2.65 -26.39
CA LYS A 316 13.18 3.22 -27.63
C LYS A 316 12.28 2.20 -28.36
N ALA A 317 12.75 0.95 -28.51
CA ALA A 317 12.01 -0.11 -29.17
C ALA A 317 10.63 -0.32 -28.54
N ILE A 318 10.57 -0.50 -27.21
CA ILE A 318 9.31 -0.74 -26.52
C ILE A 318 8.43 0.52 -26.50
N SER A 319 9.00 1.73 -26.48
CA SER A 319 8.24 2.99 -26.57
C SER A 319 7.55 3.15 -27.92
N VAL A 320 8.21 2.82 -29.02
CA VAL A 320 7.61 2.86 -30.36
C VAL A 320 6.47 1.84 -30.47
N ILE A 321 6.67 0.62 -29.98
CA ILE A 321 5.62 -0.41 -29.93
C ILE A 321 4.44 0.08 -29.08
N GLN A 322 4.69 0.68 -27.92
CA GLN A 322 3.67 1.29 -27.07
C GLN A 322 2.85 2.33 -27.84
N PHE A 323 3.50 3.30 -28.48
CA PHE A 323 2.79 4.35 -29.23
C PHE A 323 1.91 3.79 -30.34
N LYS A 324 2.36 2.73 -31.01
CA LYS A 324 1.57 2.05 -32.04
C LYS A 324 0.33 1.38 -31.46
N ILE A 325 0.48 0.59 -30.38
CA ILE A 325 -0.61 -0.13 -29.74
C ILE A 325 -1.63 0.85 -29.11
N GLU A 326 -1.13 1.90 -28.46
CA GLU A 326 -1.99 2.95 -27.90
C GLU A 326 -2.79 3.68 -28.99
N GLY A 327 -2.16 4.03 -30.12
CA GLY A 327 -2.86 4.63 -31.27
C GLY A 327 -3.93 3.71 -31.85
N GLN A 328 -3.68 2.41 -31.97
CA GLN A 328 -4.70 1.43 -32.35
C GLN A 328 -5.86 1.37 -31.37
N MET A 329 -5.56 1.44 -30.06
CA MET A 329 -6.57 1.40 -29.01
C MET A 329 -7.43 2.67 -29.01
N ILE A 330 -6.83 3.83 -29.13
CA ILE A 330 -7.53 5.12 -29.24
C ILE A 330 -8.47 5.13 -30.44
N LYS A 331 -8.02 4.61 -31.60
CA LYS A 331 -8.87 4.48 -32.78
C LYS A 331 -10.04 3.51 -32.60
N ARG A 332 -9.91 2.46 -31.79
CA ARG A 332 -11.01 1.54 -31.43
C ARG A 332 -12.00 2.15 -30.44
N HIS A 333 -11.54 3.09 -29.61
CA HIS A 333 -12.27 3.67 -28.48
C HIS A 333 -12.33 5.21 -28.57
N PRO A 334 -13.00 5.78 -29.59
CA PRO A 334 -13.13 7.24 -29.71
C PRO A 334 -13.85 7.87 -28.51
N GLU A 335 -14.65 7.08 -27.76
CA GLU A 335 -15.29 7.49 -26.53
C GLU A 335 -14.29 7.85 -25.40
N TYR A 336 -13.03 7.40 -25.50
CA TYR A 336 -11.98 7.74 -24.53
C TYR A 336 -11.48 9.18 -24.67
N LYS A 337 -11.75 9.85 -25.81
CA LYS A 337 -11.35 11.25 -26.08
C LYS A 337 -9.84 11.49 -25.87
N MET A 338 -9.02 10.59 -26.40
CA MET A 338 -7.56 10.58 -26.21
C MET A 338 -6.78 10.82 -27.51
N GLU A 339 -7.39 11.44 -28.51
CA GLU A 339 -6.77 11.71 -29.82
C GLU A 339 -5.48 12.56 -29.68
N GLY A 340 -5.42 13.41 -28.68
CA GLY A 340 -4.24 14.20 -28.33
C GLY A 340 -3.00 13.36 -27.94
N ARG A 341 -3.17 12.06 -27.67
CA ARG A 341 -2.08 11.11 -27.38
C ARG A 341 -1.64 10.30 -28.61
N ALA A 342 -2.45 10.25 -29.65
CA ALA A 342 -2.16 9.57 -30.91
C ALA A 342 -1.28 10.45 -31.81
N LEU A 343 0.02 10.55 -31.50
CA LEU A 343 0.91 11.55 -32.08
C LEU A 343 1.76 11.06 -33.26
N LEU A 344 1.89 9.74 -33.51
CA LEU A 344 2.71 9.23 -34.61
C LEU A 344 2.24 9.69 -35.99
N GLU A 345 0.94 9.87 -36.21
CA GLU A 345 0.36 10.37 -37.48
C GLU A 345 0.53 11.88 -37.69
N LYS A 346 0.99 12.62 -36.64
CA LYS A 346 1.24 14.08 -36.69
C LYS A 346 2.71 14.41 -36.97
N ILE A 347 3.56 13.38 -37.13
CA ILE A 347 4.98 13.53 -37.43
C ILE A 347 5.20 13.71 -38.93
N ASP A 348 5.91 14.78 -39.30
CA ASP A 348 6.53 14.92 -40.62
C ASP A 348 7.92 14.22 -40.55
N TYR A 349 7.95 12.98 -41.02
CA TYR A 349 9.16 12.13 -40.95
C TYR A 349 10.30 12.60 -41.84
N GLU A 350 9.99 13.38 -42.91
CA GLU A 350 11.01 13.94 -43.80
C GLU A 350 11.67 15.17 -43.18
N LYS A 351 10.90 16.04 -42.53
CA LYS A 351 11.40 17.25 -41.88
C LYS A 351 11.86 17.02 -40.45
N GLY A 352 11.55 15.88 -39.85
CA GLY A 352 11.81 15.62 -38.42
C GLY A 352 11.07 16.55 -37.46
N THR A 353 9.83 16.90 -37.80
CA THR A 353 8.99 17.80 -37.00
C THR A 353 7.68 17.15 -36.64
N ILE A 354 7.01 17.62 -35.60
CA ILE A 354 5.67 17.19 -35.19
C ILE A 354 4.75 18.38 -35.03
N GLU A 355 3.48 18.26 -35.44
CA GLU A 355 2.44 19.24 -35.20
C GLU A 355 1.68 18.95 -33.90
N ILE A 356 1.66 19.90 -32.95
CA ILE A 356 0.86 19.85 -31.73
C ILE A 356 0.12 21.17 -31.58
N ASP A 357 -1.19 21.11 -31.44
CA ASP A 357 -2.09 22.27 -31.26
C ASP A 357 -1.89 23.37 -32.31
N GLY A 358 -1.57 22.97 -33.58
CA GLY A 358 -1.35 23.86 -34.70
C GLY A 358 0.04 24.48 -34.79
N GLU A 359 0.95 24.15 -33.88
CA GLU A 359 2.36 24.56 -33.89
C GLU A 359 3.28 23.40 -34.27
N HIS A 360 4.39 23.70 -34.99
CA HIS A 360 5.37 22.69 -35.39
C HIS A 360 6.60 22.73 -34.49
N TYR A 361 6.97 21.56 -33.95
CA TYR A 361 8.11 21.40 -33.08
C TYR A 361 9.15 20.45 -33.68
N PRO A 362 10.46 20.78 -33.63
CA PRO A 362 11.52 19.87 -34.04
C PRO A 362 11.62 18.68 -33.06
N LEU A 363 11.83 17.50 -33.59
CA LEU A 363 12.07 16.29 -32.82
C LEU A 363 13.55 16.14 -32.48
N LYS A 364 13.86 15.78 -31.25
CA LYS A 364 15.22 15.43 -30.79
C LYS A 364 15.76 14.17 -31.45
N ASP A 365 14.87 13.28 -31.85
CA ASP A 365 15.12 12.01 -32.49
C ASP A 365 13.94 11.72 -33.41
N ALA A 366 14.16 11.77 -34.72
CA ALA A 366 13.18 11.50 -35.77
C ALA A 366 13.42 10.14 -36.45
N ASP A 367 14.34 9.34 -35.94
CA ASP A 367 14.67 8.02 -36.46
C ASP A 367 13.69 6.97 -35.92
N PHE A 368 12.76 6.55 -36.78
CA PHE A 368 11.73 5.55 -36.46
C PHE A 368 11.78 4.39 -37.50
N PRO A 369 12.76 3.48 -37.40
CA PRO A 369 13.01 2.49 -38.45
C PRO A 369 11.86 1.51 -38.70
N THR A 370 10.94 1.37 -37.75
CA THR A 370 9.81 0.44 -37.85
C THR A 370 8.48 1.12 -38.18
N VAL A 371 8.44 2.46 -38.32
CA VAL A 371 7.21 3.20 -38.59
C VAL A 371 7.03 3.44 -40.10
N ASP A 372 5.90 2.98 -40.68
CA ASP A 372 5.50 3.38 -42.01
C ASP A 372 4.66 4.68 -41.90
N PRO A 373 5.12 5.79 -42.47
CA PRO A 373 4.36 7.06 -42.39
C PRO A 373 2.93 7.00 -42.95
N ARG A 374 2.61 6.03 -43.82
CA ARG A 374 1.27 5.83 -44.39
C ARG A 374 0.32 5.08 -43.45
N ASP A 375 0.86 4.29 -42.53
CA ASP A 375 0.12 3.54 -41.51
C ASP A 375 0.95 3.46 -40.22
N PRO A 376 1.13 4.60 -39.49
CA PRO A 376 2.11 4.74 -38.44
C PRO A 376 1.83 3.89 -37.19
N TYR A 377 0.62 3.39 -37.02
CA TYR A 377 0.24 2.54 -35.92
C TYR A 377 0.31 1.04 -36.22
N LYS A 378 0.63 0.64 -37.45
CA LYS A 378 0.78 -0.77 -37.80
C LYS A 378 2.04 -1.35 -37.21
N LEU A 379 1.90 -2.46 -36.46
CA LEU A 379 3.05 -3.23 -36.00
C LEU A 379 3.71 -3.95 -37.19
N THR A 380 5.04 -3.97 -37.22
CA THR A 380 5.77 -4.88 -38.10
C THR A 380 5.59 -6.32 -37.61
N PRO A 381 5.82 -7.34 -38.47
CA PRO A 381 5.76 -8.74 -38.02
C PRO A 381 6.69 -9.04 -36.83
N GLY A 382 7.87 -8.41 -36.78
CA GLY A 382 8.83 -8.56 -35.67
C GLY A 382 8.29 -7.93 -34.36
N GLU A 383 7.68 -6.76 -34.44
CA GLU A 383 7.06 -6.11 -33.27
C GLU A 383 5.84 -6.89 -32.75
N ASP A 384 4.99 -7.40 -33.65
CA ASP A 384 3.83 -8.22 -33.23
C ASP A 384 4.27 -9.52 -32.56
N GLN A 385 5.27 -10.20 -33.11
CA GLN A 385 5.84 -11.40 -32.48
C GLN A 385 6.47 -11.09 -31.13
N LEU A 386 7.23 -9.99 -31.03
CA LEU A 386 7.87 -9.56 -29.79
C LEU A 386 6.85 -9.29 -28.67
N ILE A 387 5.83 -8.44 -28.95
CA ILE A 387 4.86 -8.08 -27.91
C ILE A 387 4.02 -9.29 -27.46
N ARG A 388 3.72 -10.25 -28.36
CA ARG A 388 3.04 -11.50 -27.99
C ARG A 388 3.94 -12.40 -27.13
N THR A 389 5.23 -12.43 -27.40
CA THR A 389 6.20 -13.18 -26.58
C THR A 389 6.30 -12.58 -25.18
N LEU A 390 6.37 -11.26 -25.08
CA LEU A 390 6.35 -10.55 -23.79
C LEU A 390 5.02 -10.78 -23.06
N GLN A 391 3.88 -10.70 -23.76
CA GLN A 391 2.56 -11.00 -23.19
C GLN A 391 2.51 -12.41 -22.57
N ALA A 392 3.03 -13.40 -23.27
CA ALA A 392 3.11 -14.76 -22.74
C ALA A 392 3.98 -14.84 -21.47
N SER A 393 5.10 -14.09 -21.40
CA SER A 393 5.95 -14.03 -20.21
C SER A 393 5.22 -13.43 -19.01
N PHE A 394 4.47 -12.33 -19.19
CA PHE A 394 3.66 -11.72 -18.11
C PHE A 394 2.54 -12.64 -17.63
N LEU A 395 1.81 -13.28 -18.54
CA LEU A 395 0.71 -14.20 -18.23
C LEU A 395 1.19 -15.46 -17.47
N ASN A 396 2.41 -15.93 -17.74
CA ASN A 396 2.96 -17.16 -17.19
C ASN A 396 3.93 -16.94 -16.01
N SER A 397 4.13 -15.71 -15.56
CA SER A 397 4.95 -15.41 -14.37
C SER A 397 4.20 -15.76 -13.09
N ASP A 398 4.46 -16.93 -12.50
CA ASP A 398 3.78 -17.39 -11.28
C ASP A 398 3.87 -16.39 -10.13
N LYS A 399 5.05 -15.78 -9.94
CA LYS A 399 5.28 -14.80 -8.87
C LYS A 399 4.48 -13.53 -9.09
N LEU A 400 4.47 -12.99 -10.33
CA LEU A 400 3.65 -11.84 -10.68
C LEU A 400 2.17 -12.14 -10.46
N GLN A 401 1.68 -13.26 -10.98
CA GLN A 401 0.28 -13.68 -10.83
C GLN A 401 -0.12 -13.84 -9.34
N LYS A 402 0.78 -14.37 -8.51
CA LYS A 402 0.57 -14.46 -7.06
C LYS A 402 0.40 -13.08 -6.42
N HIS A 403 1.26 -12.13 -6.74
CA HIS A 403 1.21 -10.77 -6.19
C HIS A 403 0.00 -9.98 -6.69
N ILE A 404 -0.37 -10.14 -7.96
CA ILE A 404 -1.58 -9.52 -8.52
C ILE A 404 -2.86 -10.10 -7.87
N ARG A 405 -2.92 -11.41 -7.63
CA ARG A 405 -4.03 -11.99 -6.86
C ARG A 405 -4.09 -11.45 -5.43
N LEU A 406 -2.94 -11.13 -4.83
CA LEU A 406 -2.90 -10.46 -3.52
C LEU A 406 -3.53 -9.06 -3.60
N LEU A 407 -3.18 -8.26 -4.63
CA LEU A 407 -3.82 -6.96 -4.90
C LEU A 407 -5.34 -7.09 -5.04
N PHE A 408 -5.83 -8.10 -5.74
CA PHE A 408 -7.28 -8.32 -5.87
C PHE A 408 -7.94 -8.78 -4.56
N SER A 409 -7.27 -9.62 -3.78
CA SER A 409 -7.84 -10.19 -2.54
C SER A 409 -7.82 -9.22 -1.37
N LYS A 410 -6.85 -8.31 -1.32
CA LYS A 410 -6.64 -7.33 -0.26
C LYS A 410 -6.93 -5.89 -0.68
N GLY A 411 -7.18 -5.67 -1.97
CA GLY A 411 -7.29 -4.35 -2.56
C GLY A 411 -8.65 -4.07 -3.17
N SER A 412 -8.90 -2.75 -3.35
CA SER A 412 -10.08 -2.16 -3.97
C SER A 412 -9.80 -0.75 -4.45
N MET A 413 -10.76 -0.16 -5.20
CA MET A 413 -10.71 1.25 -5.61
C MET A 413 -10.70 2.22 -4.43
N TYR A 414 -11.42 1.89 -3.37
CA TYR A 414 -11.52 2.65 -2.13
C TYR A 414 -11.86 1.73 -0.95
N LEU A 415 -11.64 2.23 0.26
CA LEU A 415 -12.03 1.54 1.48
C LEU A 415 -12.54 2.53 2.53
N ILE A 416 -13.53 2.12 3.31
CA ILE A 416 -14.02 2.87 4.45
C ILE A 416 -13.77 2.06 5.73
N VAL A 417 -12.93 2.58 6.60
CA VAL A 417 -12.64 1.98 7.91
C VAL A 417 -12.53 3.07 8.97
N ASN A 418 -13.20 2.90 10.09
CA ASN A 418 -13.11 3.78 11.27
C ASN A 418 -13.29 5.26 10.94
N SER A 419 -14.33 5.57 10.15
CA SER A 419 -14.66 6.91 9.66
C SER A 419 -13.62 7.53 8.72
N ASN A 420 -12.66 6.77 8.21
CA ASN A 420 -11.72 7.20 7.19
C ASN A 420 -12.11 6.61 5.83
N LEU A 421 -12.24 7.47 4.82
CA LEU A 421 -12.39 7.12 3.42
C LEU A 421 -11.02 7.17 2.76
N MET A 422 -10.56 6.05 2.26
CA MET A 422 -9.27 5.91 1.59
C MET A 422 -9.46 5.65 0.11
N TYR A 423 -8.79 6.41 -0.75
CA TYR A 423 -8.61 6.15 -2.18
C TYR A 423 -7.30 6.79 -2.63
N HIS A 424 -6.70 6.27 -3.72
CA HIS A 424 -5.33 6.64 -4.05
C HIS A 424 -5.20 8.09 -4.53
N ALA A 425 -5.94 8.52 -5.56
CA ALA A 425 -5.68 9.81 -6.21
C ALA A 425 -6.85 10.79 -6.13
N SER A 426 -7.92 10.56 -6.90
CA SER A 426 -9.02 11.53 -7.04
C SER A 426 -10.38 10.87 -7.22
N ILE A 427 -11.41 11.70 -7.22
CA ILE A 427 -12.75 11.39 -7.75
C ILE A 427 -13.04 12.46 -8.79
N PRO A 428 -13.37 12.12 -10.06
CA PRO A 428 -13.61 13.10 -11.11
C PRO A 428 -14.69 14.14 -10.72
N MET A 429 -14.32 15.42 -10.84
CA MET A 429 -15.15 16.57 -10.47
C MET A 429 -15.37 17.50 -11.67
N THR A 430 -16.43 18.30 -11.60
CA THR A 430 -16.62 19.48 -12.46
C THR A 430 -15.84 20.68 -11.91
N ASP A 431 -15.68 21.72 -12.70
CA ASP A 431 -15.01 22.95 -12.25
C ASP A 431 -15.75 23.67 -11.11
N GLU A 432 -17.04 23.36 -10.91
CA GLU A 432 -17.86 23.87 -9.79
C GLU A 432 -17.69 23.05 -8.51
N GLY A 433 -16.89 21.95 -8.53
CA GLY A 433 -16.65 21.08 -7.38
C GLY A 433 -17.76 20.03 -7.15
N GLU A 434 -18.59 19.75 -8.15
CA GLU A 434 -19.59 18.69 -8.11
C GLU A 434 -19.05 17.39 -8.74
N PHE A 435 -19.68 16.23 -8.46
CA PHE A 435 -19.26 14.98 -9.10
C PHE A 435 -19.46 15.02 -10.60
N LYS A 436 -18.40 14.79 -11.36
CA LYS A 436 -18.46 14.66 -12.82
C LYS A 436 -19.10 13.32 -13.21
N THR A 437 -20.00 13.36 -14.17
CA THR A 437 -20.57 12.15 -14.78
C THR A 437 -19.62 11.62 -15.84
N VAL A 438 -19.18 10.36 -15.66
CA VAL A 438 -18.31 9.62 -16.60
C VAL A 438 -19.13 8.51 -17.25
N ILE A 439 -19.00 8.37 -18.57
CA ILE A 439 -19.66 7.30 -19.30
C ILE A 439 -18.76 6.07 -19.31
N VAL A 440 -19.23 4.98 -18.73
CA VAL A 440 -18.54 3.69 -18.72
C VAL A 440 -19.46 2.64 -19.30
N ASP A 441 -19.03 1.98 -20.38
CA ASP A 441 -19.84 0.95 -21.06
C ASP A 441 -21.24 1.50 -21.46
N GLY A 442 -21.25 2.74 -22.04
CA GLY A 442 -22.47 3.42 -22.48
C GLY A 442 -23.43 3.88 -21.39
N LYS A 443 -23.04 3.76 -20.10
CA LYS A 443 -23.87 4.16 -18.96
C LYS A 443 -23.20 5.26 -18.13
N PRO A 444 -23.97 6.21 -17.58
CA PRO A 444 -23.44 7.27 -16.74
C PRO A 444 -23.19 6.79 -15.31
N TYR A 445 -22.04 7.17 -14.76
CA TYR A 445 -21.66 6.93 -13.37
C TYR A 445 -20.98 8.17 -12.79
N SER A 446 -21.08 8.39 -11.48
CA SER A 446 -20.41 9.48 -10.78
C SER A 446 -20.09 9.10 -9.33
N GLY A 447 -19.17 9.79 -8.70
CA GLY A 447 -18.82 9.64 -7.28
C GLY A 447 -18.58 8.17 -6.90
N ARG A 448 -19.22 7.73 -5.79
CA ARG A 448 -19.11 6.35 -5.31
C ARG A 448 -19.52 5.31 -6.37
N GLY A 449 -20.61 5.56 -7.08
CA GLY A 449 -21.11 4.64 -8.11
C GLY A 449 -20.12 4.42 -9.24
N LEU A 450 -19.31 5.43 -9.60
CA LEU A 450 -18.22 5.31 -10.55
C LEU A 450 -17.14 4.38 -10.01
N LEU A 451 -16.64 4.59 -8.78
CA LEU A 451 -15.60 3.74 -8.20
C LEU A 451 -16.06 2.28 -8.05
N ASP A 452 -17.32 2.05 -7.65
CA ASP A 452 -17.92 0.70 -7.58
C ASP A 452 -17.99 0.02 -8.96
N LYS A 453 -18.29 0.77 -10.04
CA LYS A 453 -18.30 0.22 -11.40
C LYS A 453 -16.89 -0.10 -11.87
N LEU A 454 -15.92 0.77 -11.59
CA LEU A 454 -14.53 0.57 -12.02
C LEU A 454 -13.84 -0.57 -11.26
N ASP A 455 -14.12 -0.76 -9.98
CA ASP A 455 -13.65 -1.94 -9.22
C ASP A 455 -14.12 -3.25 -9.87
N ARG A 456 -15.42 -3.33 -10.19
CA ARG A 456 -15.98 -4.51 -10.87
C ARG A 456 -15.36 -4.73 -12.25
N LEU A 457 -15.15 -3.68 -13.02
CA LEU A 457 -14.57 -3.76 -14.36
C LEU A 457 -13.11 -4.25 -14.30
N THR A 458 -12.32 -3.74 -13.35
CA THR A 458 -10.94 -4.17 -13.11
C THR A 458 -10.87 -5.66 -12.75
N ARG A 459 -11.79 -6.15 -11.92
CA ARG A 459 -11.89 -7.58 -11.60
C ARG A 459 -12.32 -8.41 -12.80
N GLU A 460 -13.27 -7.94 -13.60
CA GLU A 460 -13.73 -8.61 -14.83
C GLU A 460 -12.59 -8.75 -15.85
N ALA A 461 -11.75 -7.73 -15.99
CA ALA A 461 -10.58 -7.78 -16.87
C ALA A 461 -9.64 -8.95 -16.54
N TYR A 462 -9.37 -9.17 -15.27
CA TYR A 462 -8.41 -10.19 -14.82
C TYR A 462 -9.02 -11.58 -14.67
N PHE A 463 -10.18 -11.68 -14.01
CA PHE A 463 -10.80 -13.00 -13.71
C PHE A 463 -11.71 -13.52 -14.84
N GLY A 464 -12.02 -12.68 -15.82
CA GLY A 464 -13.03 -12.98 -16.81
C GLY A 464 -14.46 -12.85 -16.24
N GLY A 465 -15.47 -13.09 -17.04
CA GLY A 465 -16.86 -13.01 -16.56
C GLY A 465 -17.87 -13.18 -17.70
N ASN A 466 -18.31 -12.07 -18.30
CA ASN A 466 -19.46 -12.01 -19.21
C ASN A 466 -19.15 -12.39 -20.68
N GLY A 467 -18.05 -13.09 -20.93
CA GLY A 467 -17.61 -13.53 -22.25
C GLY A 467 -16.45 -12.71 -22.81
N ALA A 468 -15.81 -13.23 -23.88
CA ALA A 468 -14.54 -12.72 -24.41
C ALA A 468 -14.61 -11.23 -24.85
N LYS A 469 -15.71 -10.77 -25.41
CA LYS A 469 -15.87 -9.36 -25.85
C LYS A 469 -15.93 -8.40 -24.66
N SER A 470 -16.65 -8.74 -23.61
CA SER A 470 -16.74 -7.94 -22.38
C SER A 470 -15.39 -7.89 -21.66
N GLN A 471 -14.70 -9.01 -21.61
CA GLN A 471 -13.35 -9.07 -21.01
C GLN A 471 -12.35 -8.23 -21.82
N GLN A 472 -12.37 -8.26 -23.15
CA GLN A 472 -11.48 -7.43 -23.95
C GLN A 472 -11.73 -5.94 -23.73
N MET A 473 -13.00 -5.52 -23.66
CA MET A 473 -13.34 -4.15 -23.34
C MET A 473 -12.85 -3.76 -21.93
N ALA A 474 -12.99 -4.64 -20.95
CA ALA A 474 -12.50 -4.41 -19.59
C ALA A 474 -10.98 -4.32 -19.55
N LEU A 475 -10.25 -5.14 -20.34
CA LEU A 475 -8.79 -5.05 -20.49
C LEU A 475 -8.35 -3.72 -21.13
N ASP A 476 -9.02 -3.28 -22.19
CA ASP A 476 -8.71 -1.98 -22.82
C ASP A 476 -8.99 -0.83 -21.83
N TYR A 477 -10.02 -0.96 -21.00
CA TYR A 477 -10.34 0.04 -19.99
C TYR A 477 -9.31 0.08 -18.84
N MET A 478 -8.61 -1.01 -18.52
CA MET A 478 -7.50 -0.96 -17.53
C MET A 478 -6.37 -0.05 -18.00
N TRP A 479 -6.04 -0.04 -19.30
CA TRP A 479 -5.11 0.92 -19.85
C TRP A 479 -5.65 2.36 -19.76
N TYR A 480 -6.97 2.56 -20.05
CA TYR A 480 -7.60 3.86 -19.86
C TYR A 480 -7.48 4.34 -18.39
N LEU A 481 -7.66 3.47 -17.43
CA LEU A 481 -7.51 3.82 -16.02
C LEU A 481 -6.11 4.32 -15.67
N TRP A 482 -5.07 3.84 -16.37
CA TRP A 482 -3.70 4.32 -16.20
C TRP A 482 -3.50 5.77 -16.68
N CYS A 483 -4.07 6.16 -17.81
CA CYS A 483 -3.71 7.42 -18.49
C CYS A 483 -4.89 8.21 -19.07
N GLY A 484 -6.12 7.78 -18.86
CA GLY A 484 -7.33 8.43 -19.36
C GLY A 484 -7.70 9.69 -18.58
N PRO A 485 -8.21 10.74 -19.29
CA PRO A 485 -8.45 12.05 -18.68
C PRO A 485 -9.54 12.07 -17.60
N GLU A 486 -10.49 11.14 -17.63
CA GLU A 486 -11.57 11.03 -16.63
C GLU A 486 -11.34 9.85 -15.66
N SER A 487 -10.11 9.31 -15.63
CA SER A 487 -9.73 8.24 -14.70
C SER A 487 -9.53 8.78 -13.30
N PRO A 488 -10.10 8.16 -12.25
CA PRO A 488 -9.84 8.52 -10.86
C PRO A 488 -8.37 8.37 -10.45
N PHE A 489 -7.59 7.59 -11.20
CA PHE A 489 -6.18 7.37 -10.92
C PHE A 489 -5.26 8.38 -11.58
N PHE A 490 -5.70 9.04 -12.65
CA PHE A 490 -4.87 9.96 -13.41
C PHE A 490 -5.36 11.40 -13.32
N ASP A 491 -6.62 11.65 -13.64
CA ASP A 491 -7.34 12.93 -13.52
C ASP A 491 -6.53 14.15 -14.02
N LYS A 492 -6.02 14.04 -15.24
CA LYS A 492 -5.34 15.10 -15.98
C LYS A 492 -5.77 15.08 -17.44
N ALA A 493 -5.78 16.23 -18.10
CA ALA A 493 -6.25 16.35 -19.46
C ALA A 493 -5.54 15.42 -20.45
N LYS A 494 -4.23 15.22 -20.29
CA LYS A 494 -3.43 14.27 -21.09
C LYS A 494 -2.21 13.78 -20.31
N MET A 495 -1.69 12.62 -20.69
CA MET A 495 -0.37 12.14 -20.25
C MET A 495 0.65 12.39 -21.37
N ALA A 496 1.52 13.39 -21.19
CA ALA A 496 2.57 13.73 -22.13
C ALA A 496 3.70 12.69 -22.06
N THR A 497 3.76 11.74 -22.98
CA THR A 497 4.80 10.72 -23.06
C THR A 497 5.77 10.97 -24.20
N LEU A 498 5.30 10.95 -25.45
CA LEU A 498 6.12 11.20 -26.64
C LEU A 498 6.76 12.59 -26.57
N GLU A 499 5.98 13.58 -26.16
CA GLU A 499 6.43 14.97 -26.06
C GLU A 499 7.62 15.11 -25.09
N ARG A 500 7.57 14.45 -23.93
CA ARG A 500 8.65 14.48 -22.93
C ARG A 500 9.95 13.85 -23.42
N TYR A 501 9.87 12.86 -24.30
CA TYR A 501 11.05 12.24 -24.91
C TYR A 501 11.59 13.08 -26.05
N LEU A 502 10.75 13.49 -26.96
CA LEU A 502 11.16 13.92 -28.29
C LEU A 502 11.11 15.43 -28.55
N ILE A 503 10.41 16.20 -27.72
CA ILE A 503 10.28 17.66 -27.90
C ILE A 503 11.04 18.35 -26.78
N GLU A 504 11.75 19.44 -27.09
CA GLU A 504 12.49 20.21 -26.09
C GLU A 504 11.61 21.23 -25.38
N ASP A 505 10.64 21.82 -26.10
CA ASP A 505 9.77 22.83 -25.54
C ASP A 505 8.85 22.23 -24.45
N LYS A 506 9.09 22.68 -23.22
CA LYS A 506 8.35 22.23 -22.03
C LYS A 506 6.87 22.60 -22.03
N LYS A 507 6.44 23.53 -22.89
CA LYS A 507 5.00 23.82 -23.05
C LYS A 507 4.21 22.60 -23.46
N THR A 508 4.77 21.76 -24.33
CA THR A 508 4.15 20.53 -24.80
C THR A 508 4.08 19.44 -23.72
N HIS A 509 4.90 19.56 -22.65
CA HIS A 509 4.94 18.64 -21.52
C HIS A 509 3.89 18.94 -20.44
N HIS A 510 3.14 20.04 -20.61
CA HIS A 510 2.14 20.44 -19.62
C HIS A 510 0.99 19.44 -19.55
N GLU A 511 0.66 19.01 -18.34
CA GLU A 511 -0.46 18.12 -18.02
C GLU A 511 -1.41 18.89 -17.11
N GLU A 512 -2.48 19.45 -17.65
CA GLU A 512 -3.47 20.15 -16.85
C GLU A 512 -4.17 19.19 -15.90
N LYS A 513 -4.14 19.51 -14.61
CA LYS A 513 -4.78 18.71 -13.57
C LYS A 513 -6.30 18.82 -13.64
N GLY A 514 -6.99 17.75 -13.31
CA GLY A 514 -8.44 17.71 -13.18
C GLY A 514 -8.98 18.66 -12.11
N ALA A 515 -10.25 18.93 -12.18
CA ALA A 515 -10.91 19.89 -11.30
C ALA A 515 -10.81 19.50 -9.81
N TYR A 516 -10.76 18.21 -9.47
CA TYR A 516 -10.56 17.74 -8.10
C TYR A 516 -9.38 18.44 -7.42
N TYR A 517 -8.25 18.58 -8.12
CA TYR A 517 -7.04 19.20 -7.57
C TYR A 517 -7.13 20.72 -7.40
N LYS A 518 -8.14 21.36 -7.99
CA LYS A 518 -8.43 22.80 -7.78
C LYS A 518 -9.17 23.03 -6.46
N HIS A 519 -9.87 22.01 -5.94
CA HIS A 519 -10.78 22.09 -4.80
C HIS A 519 -10.26 21.38 -3.53
N LEU A 520 -8.97 21.03 -3.45
CA LEU A 520 -8.40 20.27 -2.32
C LEU A 520 -8.61 20.93 -0.95
N ASP A 521 -8.68 22.26 -0.89
CA ASP A 521 -8.91 23.01 0.34
C ASP A 521 -10.40 23.41 0.53
N ASP A 522 -11.31 22.94 -0.36
CA ASP A 522 -12.75 23.19 -0.23
C ASP A 522 -13.41 22.19 0.73
N THR A 523 -13.77 22.67 1.91
CA THR A 523 -14.46 21.87 2.93
C THR A 523 -15.84 21.37 2.47
N LYS A 524 -16.52 22.10 1.55
CA LYS A 524 -17.83 21.69 1.03
C LYS A 524 -17.68 20.49 0.11
N MET A 525 -16.69 20.51 -0.82
CA MET A 525 -16.40 19.37 -1.67
C MET A 525 -16.06 18.13 -0.83
N CYS A 526 -15.17 18.25 0.16
CA CYS A 526 -14.82 17.14 1.04
C CYS A 526 -16.02 16.59 1.80
N SER A 527 -16.88 17.48 2.31
CA SER A 527 -18.10 17.07 3.03
C SER A 527 -19.10 16.38 2.12
N MET A 528 -19.25 16.83 0.87
CA MET A 528 -20.07 16.17 -0.16
C MET A 528 -19.56 14.77 -0.47
N ILE A 529 -18.25 14.61 -0.66
CA ILE A 529 -17.64 13.30 -0.88
C ILE A 529 -17.93 12.38 0.29
N LEU A 530 -17.60 12.78 1.51
CA LEU A 530 -17.83 11.97 2.71
C LEU A 530 -19.29 11.53 2.84
N SER A 531 -20.23 12.46 2.63
CA SER A 531 -21.67 12.17 2.66
C SER A 531 -22.09 11.16 1.60
N ALA A 532 -21.58 11.27 0.38
CA ALA A 532 -21.87 10.34 -0.73
C ALA A 532 -21.37 8.90 -0.43
N PHE A 533 -20.35 8.77 0.38
CA PHE A 533 -19.85 7.48 0.86
C PHE A 533 -20.51 7.00 2.16
N GLY A 534 -21.51 7.73 2.66
CA GLY A 534 -22.29 7.37 3.86
C GLY A 534 -21.58 7.67 5.17
N LEU A 535 -20.65 8.62 5.16
CA LEU A 535 -19.88 9.06 6.31
C LEU A 535 -20.40 10.40 6.86
N ASP A 536 -20.23 10.61 8.15
CA ASP A 536 -20.49 11.89 8.81
C ASP A 536 -19.33 12.87 8.52
N PRO A 537 -19.56 13.96 7.77
CA PRO A 537 -18.49 14.88 7.39
C PRO A 537 -17.80 15.59 8.56
N GLU A 538 -18.44 15.66 9.72
CA GLU A 538 -17.86 16.32 10.89
C GLU A 538 -16.91 15.43 11.71
N LYS A 539 -16.93 14.11 11.43
CA LYS A 539 -16.16 13.10 12.17
C LYS A 539 -15.29 12.23 11.29
N SER A 540 -15.26 12.52 10.00
CA SER A 540 -14.64 11.63 9.02
C SER A 540 -13.57 12.34 8.22
N HIS A 541 -12.60 11.56 7.75
CA HIS A 541 -11.47 12.05 6.96
C HIS A 541 -11.39 11.33 5.62
N ILE A 542 -10.90 12.03 4.61
CA ILE A 542 -10.43 11.48 3.34
C ILE A 542 -8.92 11.34 3.46
N ILE A 543 -8.38 10.19 3.09
CA ILE A 543 -6.93 9.94 3.09
C ILE A 543 -6.52 9.50 1.68
N SER A 544 -5.59 10.23 1.07
CA SER A 544 -5.13 9.98 -0.30
C SER A 544 -3.63 10.17 -0.47
N GLY A 545 -3.09 9.71 -1.61
CA GLY A 545 -1.69 9.83 -2.03
C GLY A 545 -1.54 10.50 -3.39
N HIS A 546 -0.72 9.88 -4.28
CA HIS A 546 -0.55 10.16 -5.69
C HIS A 546 0.18 11.47 -6.05
N VAL A 547 -0.13 12.58 -5.38
CA VAL A 547 0.51 13.87 -5.67
C VAL A 547 1.43 14.22 -4.52
N PRO A 548 2.77 14.20 -4.75
CA PRO A 548 3.74 14.48 -3.70
C PRO A 548 3.55 15.89 -3.11
N VAL A 549 3.45 15.95 -1.80
CA VAL A 549 3.35 17.21 -1.05
C VAL A 549 4.72 17.88 -1.01
N LYS A 550 4.82 19.06 -1.59
CA LYS A 550 6.08 19.82 -1.68
C LYS A 550 6.33 20.62 -0.40
N THR A 551 6.69 19.94 0.67
CA THR A 551 6.95 20.56 1.98
C THR A 551 8.06 21.61 1.93
N CYS A 552 9.09 21.40 1.09
CA CYS A 552 10.13 22.42 0.85
C CYS A 552 9.59 23.73 0.25
N LYS A 553 8.37 23.72 -0.32
CA LYS A 553 7.66 24.90 -0.83
C LYS A 553 6.54 25.38 0.11
N GLY A 554 6.45 24.82 1.31
CA GLY A 554 5.47 25.21 2.31
C GLY A 554 4.07 24.57 2.10
N GLU A 555 3.94 23.55 1.22
CA GLU A 555 2.68 22.82 1.08
C GLU A 555 2.39 21.99 2.34
N SER A 556 1.14 22.01 2.80
CA SER A 556 0.67 21.20 3.92
C SER A 556 -0.02 19.92 3.41
N PRO A 557 0.25 18.75 4.02
CA PRO A 557 -0.49 17.52 3.78
C PRO A 557 -1.93 17.55 4.33
N ILE A 558 -2.21 18.48 5.25
CA ILE A 558 -3.52 18.66 5.89
C ILE A 558 -4.29 19.71 5.10
N LYS A 559 -5.39 19.31 4.47
CA LYS A 559 -6.24 20.12 3.59
C LYS A 559 -7.66 20.23 4.13
N ALA A 560 -8.42 21.19 3.64
CA ALA A 560 -9.83 21.40 3.97
C ALA A 560 -10.12 21.34 5.49
N GLY A 561 -9.28 21.99 6.30
CA GLY A 561 -9.44 22.01 7.75
C GLY A 561 -9.28 20.63 8.43
N GLY A 562 -8.56 19.70 7.82
CA GLY A 562 -8.34 18.34 8.30
C GLY A 562 -9.27 17.29 7.70
N LYS A 563 -10.27 17.68 6.90
CA LYS A 563 -11.16 16.71 6.22
C LYS A 563 -10.45 15.90 5.13
N LEU A 564 -9.37 16.43 4.52
CA LEU A 564 -8.55 15.75 3.54
C LEU A 564 -7.09 15.71 4.00
N LEU A 565 -6.51 14.51 4.00
CA LEU A 565 -5.13 14.22 4.36
C LEU A 565 -4.43 13.62 3.14
N MET A 566 -3.53 14.40 2.52
CA MET A 566 -2.69 13.94 1.41
C MET A 566 -1.35 13.50 1.98
N ILE A 567 -1.12 12.20 2.03
CA ILE A 567 0.04 11.64 2.73
C ILE A 567 1.16 11.15 1.81
N ASP A 568 1.15 11.52 0.51
CA ASP A 568 2.29 11.30 -0.36
C ASP A 568 3.42 12.28 0.00
N GLY A 569 4.40 11.78 0.73
CA GLY A 569 5.60 12.51 1.11
C GLY A 569 6.81 12.19 0.24
N GLY A 570 6.62 11.41 -0.84
CA GLY A 570 7.70 11.01 -1.75
C GLY A 570 8.61 9.94 -1.16
N PHE A 571 8.10 8.75 -0.85
CA PHE A 571 8.91 7.57 -0.47
C PHE A 571 9.97 7.27 -1.52
N SER A 572 9.64 7.44 -2.80
CA SER A 572 10.59 7.26 -3.89
C SER A 572 11.72 8.30 -3.84
N LYS A 573 12.96 7.81 -3.86
CA LYS A 573 14.18 8.64 -3.91
C LYS A 573 14.16 9.68 -5.03
N ALA A 574 13.45 9.39 -6.13
CA ALA A 574 13.28 10.31 -7.25
C ALA A 574 12.59 11.63 -6.88
N TYR A 575 11.84 11.67 -5.79
CA TYR A 575 11.09 12.85 -5.33
C TYR A 575 11.72 13.59 -4.14
N HIS A 576 12.70 13.03 -3.45
CA HIS A 576 13.30 13.65 -2.27
C HIS A 576 13.77 15.10 -2.50
N SER A 577 14.27 15.41 -3.70
CA SER A 577 14.67 16.79 -4.08
C SER A 577 13.49 17.75 -4.24
N GLU A 578 12.27 17.23 -4.52
CA GLU A 578 11.08 18.04 -4.70
C GLU A 578 10.26 18.17 -3.41
N THR A 579 10.19 17.12 -2.62
CA THR A 579 9.41 17.05 -1.37
C THR A 579 10.21 17.59 -0.17
N GLY A 580 11.51 17.34 -0.14
CA GLY A 580 12.39 17.67 1.00
C GLY A 580 12.30 16.65 2.15
N ILE A 581 11.52 15.56 1.99
CA ILE A 581 11.29 14.49 2.95
C ILE A 581 11.27 13.15 2.23
N ALA A 582 11.19 12.05 2.99
CA ALA A 582 11.15 10.69 2.46
C ALA A 582 9.86 9.94 2.82
N GLY A 583 8.76 10.62 2.88
CA GLY A 583 7.45 10.02 3.08
C GLY A 583 6.74 10.45 4.35
N TYR A 584 5.46 10.11 4.41
CA TYR A 584 4.63 10.24 5.60
C TYR A 584 4.10 8.88 6.04
N THR A 585 3.86 8.74 7.35
CA THR A 585 2.93 7.77 7.92
C THR A 585 1.86 8.51 8.69
N LEU A 586 0.60 8.28 8.35
CA LEU A 586 -0.50 8.69 9.21
C LEU A 586 -0.76 7.56 10.22
N ILE A 587 -0.87 7.91 11.49
CA ILE A 587 -1.12 6.97 12.60
C ILE A 587 -2.45 7.31 13.24
N TYR A 588 -3.36 6.33 13.30
CA TYR A 588 -4.63 6.46 13.99
C TYR A 588 -4.68 5.49 15.16
N ASN A 589 -4.72 6.01 16.37
CA ASN A 589 -4.75 5.22 17.60
C ASN A 589 -5.88 5.66 18.52
N SER A 590 -5.88 5.22 19.79
CA SER A 590 -6.92 5.57 20.75
C SER A 590 -6.89 7.04 21.23
N HIS A 591 -5.93 7.84 20.81
CA HIS A 591 -5.78 9.26 21.14
C HIS A 591 -6.05 10.19 19.95
N GLY A 592 -6.36 9.64 18.76
CA GLY A 592 -6.64 10.40 17.55
C GLY A 592 -5.66 10.14 16.42
N LEU A 593 -5.58 11.10 15.50
CA LEU A 593 -4.78 11.07 14.27
C LEU A 593 -3.48 11.87 14.42
N GLN A 594 -2.37 11.26 14.05
CA GLN A 594 -1.03 11.86 14.06
C GLN A 594 -0.33 11.61 12.72
N LEU A 595 0.20 12.65 12.13
CA LEU A 595 1.04 12.55 10.93
C LEU A 595 2.51 12.54 11.33
N VAL A 596 3.23 11.53 10.84
CA VAL A 596 4.66 11.35 11.07
C VAL A 596 5.38 11.54 9.76
N GLN A 597 6.32 12.49 9.72
CA GLN A 597 7.17 12.78 8.57
C GLN A 597 8.49 12.02 8.70
N HIS A 598 8.95 11.38 7.64
CA HIS A 598 10.18 10.61 7.60
C HIS A 598 11.31 11.35 6.91
N GLU A 599 12.53 11.20 7.46
CA GLU A 599 13.77 11.56 6.79
C GLU A 599 14.23 10.42 5.85
N PRO A 600 15.11 10.71 4.88
CA PRO A 600 15.64 9.68 3.99
C PRO A 600 16.34 8.54 4.75
N PHE A 601 15.93 7.32 4.47
CA PHE A 601 16.58 6.12 4.99
C PHE A 601 17.85 5.81 4.19
N GLU A 602 19.00 5.73 4.87
CA GLU A 602 20.27 5.49 4.20
C GLU A 602 20.49 3.98 3.96
N SER A 603 20.56 3.19 5.03
CA SER A 603 20.67 1.73 4.96
C SER A 603 20.42 1.07 6.32
N ALA A 604 20.05 -0.21 6.32
CA ALA A 604 19.92 -1.02 7.51
C ALA A 604 21.27 -1.16 8.27
N VAL A 605 22.39 -1.22 7.55
CA VAL A 605 23.73 -1.30 8.15
C VAL A 605 24.02 -0.07 9.00
N LYS A 606 23.82 1.14 8.44
CA LYS A 606 24.03 2.38 9.21
C LYS A 606 23.06 2.51 10.39
N ALA A 607 21.81 2.11 10.21
CA ALA A 607 20.84 2.11 11.32
C ALA A 607 21.31 1.21 12.49
N VAL A 608 21.90 0.07 12.19
CA VAL A 608 22.38 -0.89 13.21
C VAL A 608 23.69 -0.43 13.85
N GLU A 609 24.65 0.07 13.07
CA GLU A 609 25.99 0.45 13.53
C GLU A 609 26.00 1.78 14.29
N GLU A 610 25.31 2.78 13.76
CA GLU A 610 25.30 4.15 14.29
C GLU A 610 24.10 4.43 15.21
N GLY A 611 23.13 3.49 15.30
CA GLY A 611 21.88 3.71 16.03
C GLY A 611 21.00 4.81 15.42
N LYS A 612 21.23 5.14 14.14
CA LYS A 612 20.43 6.14 13.44
C LYS A 612 19.06 5.59 13.13
N ASP A 613 18.04 6.23 13.66
CA ASP A 613 16.64 6.03 13.29
C ASP A 613 16.25 7.08 12.25
N ILE A 614 15.21 6.83 11.46
CA ILE A 614 14.55 7.89 10.69
C ILE A 614 13.88 8.81 11.71
N ILE A 615 14.49 9.96 11.98
CA ILE A 615 13.93 10.96 12.88
C ILE A 615 12.68 11.52 12.21
N SER A 616 11.61 11.54 12.97
CA SER A 616 10.31 11.88 12.44
C SER A 616 9.73 13.05 13.21
N THR A 617 9.37 14.10 12.48
CA THR A 617 8.56 15.17 13.04
C THR A 617 7.12 14.70 13.14
N LYS A 618 6.52 14.85 14.32
CA LYS A 618 5.12 14.48 14.56
C LYS A 618 4.25 15.72 14.56
N VAL A 619 3.15 15.66 13.80
CA VAL A 619 2.09 16.67 13.80
C VAL A 619 0.80 16.00 14.25
N ILE A 620 0.16 16.55 15.27
CA ILE A 620 -1.17 16.10 15.70
C ILE A 620 -2.18 16.68 14.72
N VAL A 621 -2.87 15.81 13.99
CA VAL A 621 -3.96 16.19 13.06
C VAL A 621 -5.26 16.36 13.84
N GLU A 622 -5.57 15.38 14.68
CA GLU A 622 -6.75 15.37 15.55
C GLU A 622 -6.39 14.74 16.90
N ALA A 623 -6.73 15.40 17.98
CA ALA A 623 -6.63 14.85 19.33
C ALA A 623 -8.02 14.73 19.95
N THR A 624 -8.31 13.56 20.51
CA THR A 624 -9.57 13.31 21.22
C THR A 624 -9.41 13.55 22.72
N THR A 625 -10.41 14.17 23.34
CA THR A 625 -10.45 14.35 24.81
C THR A 625 -10.67 13.03 25.52
N ASP A 626 -11.57 12.21 25.00
CA ASP A 626 -11.85 10.87 25.50
C ASP A 626 -11.12 9.83 24.67
N ARG A 627 -10.66 8.79 25.32
CA ARG A 627 -9.94 7.71 24.64
C ARG A 627 -10.87 6.92 23.73
N ILE A 628 -10.55 6.82 22.43
CA ILE A 628 -11.31 6.01 21.49
C ILE A 628 -11.18 4.53 21.88
N THR A 629 -12.32 3.84 21.96
CA THR A 629 -12.40 2.42 22.28
C THR A 629 -12.70 1.57 21.04
N VAL A 630 -12.63 0.24 21.18
CA VAL A 630 -13.06 -0.69 20.12
C VAL A 630 -14.53 -0.44 19.74
N ARG A 631 -15.41 -0.07 20.68
CA ARG A 631 -16.82 0.25 20.45
C ARG A 631 -17.03 1.30 19.35
N ASP A 632 -16.13 2.27 19.25
CA ASP A 632 -16.22 3.41 18.32
C ASP A 632 -15.73 3.04 16.91
N THR A 633 -15.17 1.84 16.74
CA THR A 633 -14.58 1.36 15.47
C THR A 633 -15.57 0.60 14.60
N THR A 634 -15.21 0.39 13.33
CA THR A 634 -15.96 -0.48 12.39
C THR A 634 -16.11 -1.89 12.96
N ILE A 635 -15.02 -2.47 13.49
CA ILE A 635 -15.06 -3.79 14.14
C ILE A 635 -15.97 -3.77 15.37
N GLY A 636 -15.95 -2.69 16.14
CA GLY A 636 -16.84 -2.54 17.30
C GLY A 636 -18.32 -2.58 16.93
N LYS A 637 -18.70 -1.95 15.82
CA LYS A 637 -20.08 -2.02 15.29
C LYS A 637 -20.45 -3.46 14.89
N GLU A 638 -19.54 -4.20 14.27
CA GLU A 638 -19.75 -5.62 13.92
C GLU A 638 -19.88 -6.49 15.17
N LEU A 639 -19.06 -6.26 16.19
CA LEU A 639 -19.17 -6.97 17.48
C LEU A 639 -20.48 -6.64 18.19
N GLN A 640 -20.99 -5.39 18.10
CA GLN A 640 -22.29 -5.02 18.66
C GLN A 640 -23.43 -5.80 18.01
N VAL A 641 -23.42 -5.95 16.68
CA VAL A 641 -24.39 -6.79 15.95
C VAL A 641 -24.34 -8.25 16.46
N GLN A 642 -23.13 -8.81 16.62
CA GLN A 642 -22.98 -10.17 17.17
C GLN A 642 -23.52 -10.29 18.59
N ILE A 643 -23.29 -9.30 19.43
CA ILE A 643 -23.87 -9.24 20.80
C ILE A 643 -25.40 -9.25 20.75
N ASP A 644 -26.00 -8.47 19.85
CA ASP A 644 -27.45 -8.37 19.72
C ASP A 644 -28.05 -9.68 19.19
N ASP A 645 -27.37 -10.36 18.25
CA ASP A 645 -27.74 -11.69 17.77
C ASP A 645 -27.68 -12.74 18.90
N LEU A 646 -26.62 -12.72 19.72
CA LEU A 646 -26.48 -13.61 20.86
C LEU A 646 -27.52 -13.31 21.95
N LYS A 647 -27.88 -12.04 22.18
CA LYS A 647 -28.99 -11.66 23.07
C LYS A 647 -30.32 -12.18 22.56
N ASN A 648 -30.55 -12.19 21.23
CA ASN A 648 -31.73 -12.80 20.63
C ASN A 648 -31.73 -14.33 20.81
N LEU A 649 -30.60 -15.00 20.60
CA LEU A 649 -30.47 -16.44 20.85
C LEU A 649 -30.74 -16.79 22.32
N LEU A 650 -30.18 -16.03 23.25
CA LEU A 650 -30.40 -16.18 24.68
C LEU A 650 -31.87 -16.04 25.07
N ALA A 651 -32.57 -15.06 24.46
CA ALA A 651 -34.02 -14.88 24.67
C ALA A 651 -34.84 -16.07 24.10
N ALA A 652 -34.46 -16.59 22.93
CA ALA A 652 -35.07 -17.76 22.32
C ALA A 652 -34.88 -19.06 23.15
N TYR A 653 -33.71 -19.25 23.75
CA TYR A 653 -33.48 -20.34 24.72
C TYR A 653 -34.38 -20.21 25.95
N ARG A 654 -34.41 -19.03 26.56
CA ARG A 654 -35.20 -18.74 27.78
C ARG A 654 -36.70 -18.86 27.54
N SER A 655 -37.19 -18.56 26.34
CA SER A 655 -38.60 -18.72 25.97
C SER A 655 -38.97 -20.14 25.47
N GLY A 656 -37.97 -21.04 25.32
CA GLY A 656 -38.16 -22.38 24.81
C GLY A 656 -38.43 -22.50 23.30
N GLN A 657 -38.31 -21.39 22.56
CA GLN A 657 -38.48 -21.38 21.09
C GLN A 657 -37.31 -22.12 20.38
N ILE A 658 -36.13 -22.11 21.00
CA ILE A 658 -34.98 -22.95 20.63
C ILE A 658 -34.59 -23.74 21.87
N LYS A 659 -34.27 -25.01 21.70
CA LYS A 659 -33.78 -25.85 22.80
C LYS A 659 -32.27 -25.82 22.86
N GLU A 660 -31.73 -25.79 24.08
CA GLU A 660 -30.31 -25.99 24.29
C GLU A 660 -29.87 -27.37 23.75
N ARG A 661 -28.70 -27.39 23.13
CA ARG A 661 -28.07 -28.62 22.66
C ARG A 661 -27.09 -29.10 23.73
N LYS A 662 -27.39 -30.21 24.38
CA LYS A 662 -26.53 -30.84 25.41
C LYS A 662 -25.44 -31.70 24.74
#